data_7268ccfbf95c63a0ae3800d9e810571a
#
_entry.id   7268ccfbf95c63a0ae3800d9e810571a
#
_cell.length_a   1.000
_cell.length_b   1.000
_cell.length_c   1.000
_cell.angle_alpha   90.00
_cell.angle_beta   90.00
_cell.angle_gamma   90.00
#
_symmetry.space_group_name_H-M   'P 1'
#
loop_
_entity.id
_entity.type
_entity.pdbx_description
1 polymer ?
#
loop_
_entity_poly.entity_id
_entity_poly.type
_entity_poly.pdbx_seq_one_letter_code
_entity_poly.pdbx_strand_id
1 'polypeptide(L)'
;LDYIACIVSKSIKLIFKNEINIELSYTYIMESDSTSKQSNIMKKNYKKLFDFLQDHKYEKNNSLHQRGPTHTRIGDKDAGIYGGSYYVPEEENDIFHMLYFQDIIKKNKQEYLTERQFNDNTASIMVDIDLHFALDLPKRVYTRDHIDDLVDLYLAELSKIYQFDDDAAFNVFVFEKEQVNRVKDKKITKDGIHMKINLQMEHAAQMQLRERIVQKIDDSWGEFPIVNSWNDVFDDGISQGYTNWQMYGSCKPHHEAYKLTQVYNISMDPDDGELVNDRGNVHDYLNENNYTKLLARSTDSNSYFYKTEFATLLEQSNIPDGPGLHRVKSNNLEKNYMIMDDHSGSGSGILSNICNAEELENYLNRFLETIPSQDYQLKELFEYTNVLPDTYYGTGSYAKWIRVGWALKNTSNRLLIVWIAFSAKAANFDYSTIPDICEQWDAFEIQKDSGVSNRSIIYWAKNDNPEGAKLVLQNTVGYYLDNTINSITAAAIASPTGNVKGAGDYDIAVVLHQLYKDQYVCSDVKSGQWWRYTKHRWNEIDSGTTLRKAISTTLRDLYKERVAELQNYLVSLDPEDEKCKLLKSKVDTALKIIARLGQTSDKTNIMKEAKDLFYDDEFYERLDSNPYLLCCKNGVVDFKAKCFRNGYPEDYLTKCTNVNYYPSTSVRHRGAIGELNDFMSKLFPQEELRDYMWNHLSAVLIGKPSLNQAMYNYIGSGRNGKSVLTDLMQQLLGTYKATAPISIIAQGRGKVGGLAPEIVALKGARYVVMQEPESTDVIHEGPMKELVSGIEEIQARAPYMTRSVTFTPQFALVVCCNQLLQVRTQDDGTWRRLKVIPFRAKFTENPVDGDIENPYQFKVDTNITEKYPSWKETMLMMLVERAYKNEGRVTDCGIVLEASNSYKERQDYLAEFVQDKIAVADGYSIRKGELSNEFKQWFVVNVGTSNPKPKLMHDYMDKKFGKNRGGVWKNLKIKMFDESDFQEVSEEQEHDEADNISFQELA
;
A
#
# COMPACT_ATOMS: atom_id res chain seq x y z
N LEU A 1 12.37 49.18 28.65
CA LEU A 1 12.18 47.72 28.74
C LEU A 1 10.71 47.34 28.92
N ASP A 2 9.95 48.11 29.73
CA ASP A 2 8.51 47.84 29.95
C ASP A 2 7.61 48.12 28.76
N TYR A 3 8.05 49.01 27.85
CA TYR A 3 7.29 49.29 26.61
C TYR A 3 7.47 48.19 25.52
N ILE A 4 8.62 47.53 25.51
CA ILE A 4 8.92 46.41 24.61
C ILE A 4 8.19 45.13 25.08
N ALA A 5 8.11 44.91 26.40
CA ALA A 5 7.37 43.79 26.99
C ALA A 5 5.86 43.87 26.70
N CYS A 6 5.29 45.10 26.66
CA CYS A 6 3.87 45.31 26.34
C CYS A 6 3.54 45.09 24.85
N ILE A 7 4.47 45.38 23.91
CA ILE A 7 4.30 45.16 22.48
C ILE A 7 4.44 43.66 22.14
N VAL A 8 5.41 42.96 22.75
CA VAL A 8 5.61 41.52 22.58
C VAL A 8 4.42 40.72 23.12
N SER A 9 3.90 41.09 24.33
CA SER A 9 2.70 40.47 24.92
C SER A 9 1.43 40.68 24.06
N LYS A 10 1.26 41.86 23.41
CA LYS A 10 0.13 42.12 22.52
C LYS A 10 0.26 41.40 21.19
N SER A 11 1.48 41.26 20.64
CA SER A 11 1.73 40.53 19.38
C SER A 11 1.56 39.03 19.58
N ILE A 12 1.99 38.45 20.68
CA ILE A 12 1.78 37.04 21.02
C ILE A 12 0.28 36.74 21.19
N LYS A 13 -0.47 37.62 21.90
CA LYS A 13 -1.93 37.46 22.03
C LYS A 13 -2.69 37.60 20.72
N LEU A 14 -2.18 38.37 19.73
CA LEU A 14 -2.78 38.47 18.40
C LEU A 14 -2.47 37.22 17.53
N ILE A 15 -1.27 36.66 17.65
CA ILE A 15 -0.87 35.43 16.95
C ILE A 15 -1.67 34.24 17.49
N PHE A 16 -1.74 34.05 18.80
CA PHE A 16 -2.57 32.99 19.40
C PHE A 16 -4.07 33.18 19.12
N LYS A 17 -4.57 34.41 19.01
CA LYS A 17 -5.99 34.63 18.70
C LYS A 17 -6.30 34.39 17.22
N ASN A 18 -5.33 34.52 16.32
CA ASN A 18 -5.50 34.21 14.90
C ASN A 18 -5.32 32.71 14.60
N GLU A 19 -4.40 32.01 15.30
CA GLU A 19 -4.26 30.55 15.17
C GLU A 19 -5.48 29.82 15.74
N ILE A 20 -6.00 30.23 16.90
CA ILE A 20 -7.23 29.65 17.49
C ILE A 20 -8.46 29.92 16.60
N ASN A 21 -8.54 31.09 15.92
CA ASN A 21 -9.64 31.35 14.99
C ASN A 21 -9.50 30.61 13.65
N ILE A 22 -8.29 30.22 13.25
CA ILE A 22 -8.06 29.39 12.05
C ILE A 22 -8.36 27.92 12.39
N GLU A 23 -7.93 27.40 13.53
CA GLU A 23 -8.30 26.07 13.99
C GLU A 23 -9.81 25.94 14.27
N LEU A 24 -10.42 26.91 14.93
CA LEU A 24 -11.88 26.90 15.14
C LEU A 24 -12.67 27.06 13.83
N SER A 25 -12.14 27.74 12.81
CA SER A 25 -12.81 27.79 11.49
C SER A 25 -12.59 26.50 10.69
N TYR A 26 -11.44 25.82 10.83
CA TYR A 26 -11.22 24.51 10.21
C TYR A 26 -12.03 23.40 10.92
N THR A 27 -12.07 23.39 12.25
CA THR A 27 -12.89 22.46 13.01
C THR A 27 -14.38 22.70 12.77
N TYR A 28 -14.82 23.96 12.64
CA TYR A 28 -16.23 24.27 12.33
C TYR A 28 -16.62 23.96 10.87
N ILE A 29 -15.69 24.02 9.92
CA ILE A 29 -15.92 23.60 8.53
C ILE A 29 -15.89 22.06 8.41
N MET A 30 -15.01 21.36 9.16
CA MET A 30 -15.00 19.91 9.18
C MET A 30 -16.17 19.33 10.02
N GLU A 31 -16.57 19.97 11.13
CA GLU A 31 -17.78 19.59 11.87
C GLU A 31 -19.07 19.95 11.11
N SER A 32 -19.10 21.04 10.31
CA SER A 32 -20.28 21.33 9.48
C SER A 32 -20.41 20.39 8.28
N ASP A 33 -19.29 19.90 7.69
CA ASP A 33 -19.33 18.88 6.64
C ASP A 33 -19.57 17.46 7.18
N SER A 34 -19.03 17.10 8.36
CA SER A 34 -19.33 15.82 8.99
C SER A 34 -20.75 15.79 9.60
N THR A 35 -21.21 16.88 10.23
CA THR A 35 -22.60 16.98 10.72
C THR A 35 -23.63 17.09 9.60
N SER A 36 -23.29 17.65 8.44
CA SER A 36 -24.22 17.62 7.29
C SER A 36 -24.31 16.25 6.63
N LYS A 37 -23.24 15.46 6.61
CA LYS A 37 -23.27 14.05 6.18
C LYS A 37 -23.89 13.12 7.23
N GLN A 38 -23.57 13.29 8.51
CA GLN A 38 -24.23 12.56 9.60
C GLN A 38 -25.71 12.95 9.74
N SER A 39 -26.10 14.22 9.57
CA SER A 39 -27.51 14.63 9.59
C SER A 39 -28.31 14.13 8.38
N ASN A 40 -27.67 13.81 7.26
CA ASN A 40 -28.33 13.16 6.12
C ASN A 40 -28.44 11.63 6.26
N ILE A 41 -27.52 10.97 6.99
CA ILE A 41 -27.61 9.55 7.34
C ILE A 41 -28.68 9.34 8.42
N MET A 42 -28.75 10.18 9.45
CA MET A 42 -29.82 10.14 10.47
C MET A 42 -31.25 10.43 9.95
N LYS A 43 -31.39 10.89 8.69
CA LYS A 43 -32.70 11.13 8.08
C LYS A 43 -33.30 9.95 7.33
N LYS A 44 -32.54 8.85 7.08
CA LYS A 44 -33.09 7.62 6.53
C LYS A 44 -33.65 6.74 7.66
N ASN A 45 -34.94 6.93 7.99
CA ASN A 45 -35.65 6.08 8.95
C ASN A 45 -35.92 4.72 8.28
N TYR A 46 -34.99 3.76 8.42
CA TYR A 46 -35.19 2.39 7.96
C TYR A 46 -36.33 1.75 8.78
N LYS A 47 -37.33 1.24 8.09
CA LYS A 47 -38.48 0.55 8.73
C LYS A 47 -38.36 -0.97 8.67
N LYS A 48 -37.41 -1.51 7.85
CA LYS A 48 -37.26 -2.94 7.64
C LYS A 48 -35.77 -3.27 7.46
N LEU A 49 -35.37 -4.42 7.96
CA LEU A 49 -34.01 -4.97 7.74
C LEU A 49 -33.65 -5.09 6.26
N PHE A 50 -34.63 -5.46 5.41
CA PHE A 50 -34.40 -5.59 3.96
C PHE A 50 -33.94 -4.28 3.32
N ASP A 51 -34.58 -3.16 3.65
CA ASP A 51 -34.23 -1.85 3.08
C ASP A 51 -32.84 -1.41 3.53
N PHE A 52 -32.50 -1.64 4.79
CA PHE A 52 -31.16 -1.39 5.33
C PHE A 52 -30.09 -2.20 4.59
N LEU A 53 -30.29 -3.51 4.43
CA LEU A 53 -29.33 -4.38 3.73
C LEU A 53 -29.17 -4.04 2.24
N GLN A 54 -30.23 -3.53 1.57
CA GLN A 54 -30.10 -3.08 0.18
C GLN A 54 -29.17 -1.87 0.02
N ASP A 55 -29.20 -0.95 0.98
CA ASP A 55 -28.33 0.24 1.00
C ASP A 55 -26.88 -0.10 1.40
N HIS A 56 -26.68 -1.22 2.13
CA HIS A 56 -25.38 -1.67 2.64
C HIS A 56 -24.78 -2.84 1.84
N LYS A 57 -25.12 -2.97 0.56
CA LYS A 57 -24.49 -3.98 -0.30
C LYS A 57 -22.99 -3.76 -0.38
N TYR A 58 -22.25 -4.84 -0.18
CA TYR A 58 -20.79 -4.81 -0.33
C TYR A 58 -20.39 -4.58 -1.78
N GLU A 59 -19.56 -3.57 -2.02
CA GLU A 59 -18.97 -3.25 -3.31
C GLU A 59 -17.44 -3.35 -3.20
N LYS A 60 -16.84 -4.27 -3.96
CA LYS A 60 -15.40 -4.54 -3.92
C LYS A 60 -14.52 -3.32 -4.23
N ASN A 61 -15.04 -2.34 -4.98
CA ASN A 61 -14.30 -1.14 -5.39
C ASN A 61 -14.58 0.09 -4.52
N ASN A 62 -15.35 -0.05 -3.44
CA ASN A 62 -15.64 1.04 -2.52
C ASN A 62 -14.51 1.14 -1.48
N SER A 63 -13.87 2.31 -1.38
CA SER A 63 -12.78 2.55 -0.43
C SER A 63 -13.15 2.38 1.05
N LEU A 64 -14.43 2.49 1.38
CA LEU A 64 -14.94 2.22 2.73
C LEU A 64 -15.08 0.71 3.03
N HIS A 65 -15.06 -0.15 2.00
CA HIS A 65 -15.24 -1.61 2.11
C HIS A 65 -13.94 -2.41 2.07
N GLN A 66 -12.80 -1.78 2.34
CA GLN A 66 -11.46 -2.40 2.22
C GLN A 66 -11.27 -3.67 3.06
N ARG A 67 -11.98 -3.79 4.19
CA ARG A 67 -11.93 -4.98 5.07
C ARG A 67 -12.80 -6.15 4.61
N GLY A 68 -13.47 -6.05 3.46
CA GLY A 68 -14.39 -7.07 2.96
C GLY A 68 -15.79 -7.00 3.57
N PRO A 69 -16.71 -7.91 3.17
CA PRO A 69 -18.07 -7.92 3.71
C PRO A 69 -18.09 -8.33 5.18
N THR A 70 -18.90 -7.67 5.99
CA THR A 70 -19.14 -8.02 7.40
C THR A 70 -20.18 -9.12 7.54
N HIS A 71 -21.14 -9.19 6.62
CA HIS A 71 -22.24 -10.15 6.63
C HIS A 71 -22.45 -10.75 5.23
N THR A 72 -22.89 -12.01 5.18
CA THR A 72 -23.30 -12.65 3.93
C THR A 72 -24.68 -13.31 4.11
N ARG A 73 -25.49 -13.32 3.04
CA ARG A 73 -26.82 -13.92 3.02
C ARG A 73 -26.89 -14.99 1.95
N ILE A 74 -27.31 -16.17 2.30
CA ILE A 74 -27.61 -17.25 1.35
C ILE A 74 -28.93 -16.93 0.65
N GLY A 75 -28.98 -17.09 -0.70
CA GLY A 75 -30.21 -16.85 -1.43
C GLY A 75 -31.11 -18.10 -1.45
N ASP A 76 -32.42 -17.86 -1.32
CA ASP A 76 -33.46 -18.89 -1.48
C ASP A 76 -34.64 -18.28 -2.26
N LYS A 77 -34.85 -18.76 -3.48
CA LYS A 77 -35.91 -18.26 -4.35
C LYS A 77 -37.30 -18.62 -3.85
N ASP A 78 -37.45 -19.78 -3.20
CA ASP A 78 -38.74 -20.30 -2.74
C ASP A 78 -39.21 -19.54 -1.49
N ALA A 79 -38.25 -19.11 -0.64
CA ALA A 79 -38.51 -18.24 0.50
C ALA A 79 -38.54 -16.73 0.13
N GLY A 80 -38.26 -16.35 -1.11
CA GLY A 80 -38.18 -14.96 -1.55
C GLY A 80 -37.01 -14.17 -0.94
N ILE A 81 -35.97 -14.88 -0.48
CA ILE A 81 -34.77 -14.29 0.14
C ILE A 81 -33.67 -14.18 -0.91
N TYR A 82 -33.20 -12.95 -1.17
CA TYR A 82 -32.12 -12.70 -2.13
C TYR A 82 -30.76 -12.81 -1.44
N GLY A 83 -29.87 -13.62 -2.01
CA GLY A 83 -28.48 -13.72 -1.57
C GLY A 83 -27.68 -12.44 -1.79
N GLY A 84 -26.63 -12.24 -1.01
CA GLY A 84 -25.74 -11.09 -1.17
C GLY A 84 -24.67 -11.01 -0.08
N SER A 85 -23.71 -10.10 -0.31
CA SER A 85 -22.72 -9.69 0.69
C SER A 85 -22.98 -8.25 1.10
N TYR A 86 -22.79 -7.94 2.36
CA TYR A 86 -23.13 -6.65 2.96
C TYR A 86 -21.97 -6.14 3.82
N TYR A 87 -21.80 -4.83 3.83
CA TYR A 87 -20.88 -4.14 4.73
C TYR A 87 -21.68 -3.21 5.64
N VAL A 88 -21.74 -3.56 6.91
CA VAL A 88 -22.36 -2.76 7.96
C VAL A 88 -21.24 -2.00 8.69
N PRO A 89 -21.18 -0.66 8.60
CA PRO A 89 -20.23 0.16 9.35
C PRO A 89 -20.46 0.06 10.86
N GLU A 90 -19.42 0.22 11.65
CA GLU A 90 -19.53 0.14 13.12
C GLU A 90 -20.48 1.18 13.69
N GLU A 91 -20.53 2.37 13.10
CA GLU A 91 -21.42 3.47 13.51
C GLU A 91 -22.92 3.20 13.26
N GLU A 92 -23.22 2.20 12.43
CA GLU A 92 -24.61 1.81 12.10
C GLU A 92 -25.00 0.44 12.66
N ASN A 93 -24.11 -0.21 13.44
CA ASN A 93 -24.39 -1.49 14.07
C ASN A 93 -25.66 -1.46 14.96
N ASP A 94 -25.88 -0.39 15.72
CA ASP A 94 -27.04 -0.26 16.59
C ASP A 94 -28.35 -0.28 15.80
N ILE A 95 -28.39 0.42 14.66
CA ILE A 95 -29.55 0.45 13.76
C ILE A 95 -29.77 -0.93 13.15
N PHE A 96 -28.70 -1.57 12.66
CA PHE A 96 -28.76 -2.92 12.11
C PHE A 96 -29.28 -3.93 13.14
N HIS A 97 -28.74 -3.91 14.35
CA HIS A 97 -29.12 -4.83 15.43
C HIS A 97 -30.58 -4.61 15.84
N MET A 98 -31.04 -3.37 16.01
CA MET A 98 -32.43 -3.06 16.31
C MET A 98 -33.40 -3.63 15.23
N LEU A 99 -33.07 -3.41 13.94
CA LEU A 99 -33.91 -3.90 12.83
C LEU A 99 -33.89 -5.43 12.75
N TYR A 100 -32.71 -6.04 12.96
CA TYR A 100 -32.54 -7.50 12.98
C TYR A 100 -33.38 -8.12 14.12
N PHE A 101 -33.23 -7.59 15.33
CA PHE A 101 -34.01 -8.06 16.48
C PHE A 101 -35.51 -7.99 16.23
N GLN A 102 -36.01 -6.84 15.74
CA GLN A 102 -37.44 -6.64 15.49
C GLN A 102 -37.99 -7.56 14.42
N ASP A 103 -37.26 -7.76 13.32
CA ASP A 103 -37.74 -8.57 12.19
C ASP A 103 -37.50 -10.07 12.40
N ILE A 104 -36.34 -10.48 12.89
CA ILE A 104 -35.96 -11.89 12.98
C ILE A 104 -36.34 -12.49 14.34
N ILE A 105 -35.90 -11.87 15.43
CA ILE A 105 -36.12 -12.45 16.77
C ILE A 105 -37.57 -12.24 17.22
N LYS A 106 -38.09 -11.00 17.16
CA LYS A 106 -39.44 -10.68 17.69
C LYS A 106 -40.57 -11.11 16.78
N LYS A 107 -40.44 -10.95 15.43
CA LYS A 107 -41.47 -11.34 14.45
C LYS A 107 -41.28 -12.74 13.90
N ASN A 108 -40.18 -13.44 14.28
CA ASN A 108 -39.82 -14.79 13.83
C ASN A 108 -39.82 -14.93 12.28
N LYS A 109 -39.30 -13.91 11.57
CA LYS A 109 -39.16 -14.00 10.11
C LYS A 109 -37.98 -14.87 9.76
N GLN A 110 -38.15 -15.68 8.71
CA GLN A 110 -37.08 -16.48 8.17
C GLN A 110 -35.95 -15.62 7.59
N GLU A 111 -34.69 -15.92 7.96
CA GLU A 111 -33.50 -15.22 7.49
C GLU A 111 -32.31 -16.19 7.35
N TYR A 112 -31.37 -15.87 6.44
CA TYR A 112 -30.20 -16.70 6.10
C TYR A 112 -28.88 -15.92 6.18
N LEU A 113 -28.80 -14.95 7.08
CA LEU A 113 -27.61 -14.13 7.32
C LEU A 113 -26.56 -14.90 8.14
N THR A 114 -25.33 -14.74 7.72
CA THR A 114 -24.14 -15.11 8.49
C THR A 114 -23.29 -13.87 8.72
N GLU A 115 -22.55 -13.84 9.80
CA GLU A 115 -21.63 -12.78 10.16
C GLU A 115 -20.18 -13.29 10.09
N ARG A 116 -19.26 -12.43 9.67
CA ARG A 116 -17.83 -12.70 9.66
C ARG A 116 -17.25 -12.33 11.02
N GLN A 117 -16.40 -13.17 11.59
CA GLN A 117 -15.65 -12.81 12.79
C GLN A 117 -14.81 -11.54 12.56
N PHE A 118 -14.39 -10.86 13.62
CA PHE A 118 -13.56 -9.67 13.49
C PHE A 118 -12.23 -9.99 12.78
N ASN A 119 -11.72 -9.01 12.01
CA ASN A 119 -10.49 -9.17 11.23
C ASN A 119 -9.19 -8.96 12.07
N ASP A 120 -9.28 -8.84 13.38
CA ASP A 120 -8.21 -8.35 14.26
C ASP A 120 -7.39 -9.49 14.90
N ASN A 121 -7.32 -10.65 14.29
CA ASN A 121 -6.71 -11.88 14.82
C ASN A 121 -7.34 -12.40 16.12
N THR A 122 -8.15 -11.62 16.83
CA THR A 122 -8.83 -11.99 18.06
C THR A 122 -10.34 -11.99 17.85
N ALA A 123 -11.02 -12.97 18.41
CA ALA A 123 -12.49 -13.06 18.42
C ALA A 123 -12.96 -13.76 19.70
N SER A 124 -14.26 -13.69 20.00
CA SER A 124 -14.86 -14.58 20.99
C SER A 124 -14.57 -16.03 20.61
N ILE A 125 -14.38 -16.92 21.59
CA ILE A 125 -14.16 -18.34 21.31
C ILE A 125 -15.47 -18.92 20.80
N MET A 126 -15.44 -19.37 19.52
CA MET A 126 -16.57 -19.95 18.83
C MET A 126 -16.32 -21.43 18.58
N VAL A 127 -17.27 -22.29 18.90
CA VAL A 127 -17.17 -23.74 18.79
C VAL A 127 -18.35 -24.27 17.98
N ASP A 128 -18.08 -24.96 16.88
CA ASP A 128 -19.07 -25.64 16.04
C ASP A 128 -18.83 -27.16 16.13
N ILE A 129 -19.83 -27.87 16.66
CA ILE A 129 -19.78 -29.33 16.90
C ILE A 129 -20.79 -30.00 15.99
N ASP A 130 -20.35 -30.83 15.03
CA ASP A 130 -21.20 -31.52 14.04
C ASP A 130 -21.10 -33.05 14.22
N LEU A 131 -21.96 -33.60 15.08
CA LEU A 131 -22.03 -35.05 15.36
C LEU A 131 -22.74 -35.77 14.23
N HIS A 132 -22.09 -36.79 13.64
CA HIS A 132 -22.68 -37.66 12.63
C HIS A 132 -22.94 -39.04 13.20
N PHE A 133 -24.17 -39.54 13.01
CA PHE A 133 -24.62 -40.85 13.45
C PHE A 133 -25.17 -41.64 12.25
N ALA A 134 -25.41 -42.94 12.42
CA ALA A 134 -26.12 -43.73 11.43
C ALA A 134 -27.52 -43.18 11.15
N LEU A 135 -28.06 -43.41 9.94
CA LEU A 135 -29.32 -42.79 9.48
C LEU A 135 -30.53 -43.12 10.32
N ASP A 136 -30.57 -44.27 10.95
CA ASP A 136 -31.70 -44.79 11.70
C ASP A 136 -31.74 -44.37 13.19
N LEU A 137 -30.90 -43.42 13.58
CA LEU A 137 -30.94 -42.85 14.92
C LEU A 137 -32.31 -42.18 15.22
N PRO A 138 -33.10 -42.68 16.23
CA PRO A 138 -34.44 -42.23 16.44
C PRO A 138 -34.55 -40.84 17.12
N LYS A 139 -33.58 -40.47 17.95
CA LYS A 139 -33.55 -39.23 18.75
C LYS A 139 -32.13 -38.82 19.08
N ARG A 140 -31.96 -37.61 19.59
CA ARG A 140 -30.70 -37.07 20.12
C ARG A 140 -30.05 -38.05 21.15
N VAL A 141 -28.73 -38.19 21.04
CA VAL A 141 -27.96 -39.09 21.92
C VAL A 141 -27.46 -38.39 23.17
N TYR A 142 -26.89 -37.18 22.98
CA TYR A 142 -26.36 -36.42 24.08
C TYR A 142 -27.46 -35.84 24.97
N THR A 143 -27.14 -35.66 26.25
CA THR A 143 -28.00 -35.10 27.27
C THR A 143 -27.44 -33.75 27.73
N ARG A 144 -28.15 -33.09 28.66
CA ARG A 144 -27.67 -31.88 29.27
C ARG A 144 -26.40 -32.11 30.08
N ASP A 145 -26.27 -33.22 30.78
CA ASP A 145 -25.07 -33.54 31.57
C ASP A 145 -23.81 -33.61 30.67
N HIS A 146 -23.93 -34.17 29.47
CA HIS A 146 -22.83 -34.17 28.51
C HIS A 146 -22.41 -32.75 28.08
N ILE A 147 -23.33 -31.79 28.00
CA ILE A 147 -22.99 -30.39 27.72
C ILE A 147 -22.32 -29.74 28.93
N ASP A 148 -22.77 -30.07 30.15
CA ASP A 148 -22.11 -29.65 31.39
C ASP A 148 -20.66 -30.15 31.41
N ASP A 149 -20.41 -31.42 31.13
CA ASP A 149 -19.06 -32.00 31.01
C ASP A 149 -18.20 -31.31 29.94
N LEU A 150 -18.79 -30.96 28.82
CA LEU A 150 -18.09 -30.21 27.74
C LEU A 150 -17.67 -28.79 28.21
N VAL A 151 -18.56 -28.10 28.89
CA VAL A 151 -18.27 -26.76 29.42
C VAL A 151 -17.17 -26.85 30.46
N ASP A 152 -17.23 -27.82 31.37
CA ASP A 152 -16.21 -28.04 32.39
C ASP A 152 -14.83 -28.38 31.77
N LEU A 153 -14.83 -29.20 30.70
CA LEU A 153 -13.61 -29.49 29.96
C LEU A 153 -12.98 -28.21 29.33
N TYR A 154 -13.81 -27.34 28.75
CA TYR A 154 -13.33 -26.06 28.24
C TYR A 154 -12.79 -25.17 29.37
N LEU A 155 -13.47 -25.06 30.51
CA LEU A 155 -13.03 -24.25 31.65
C LEU A 155 -11.70 -24.78 32.21
N ALA A 156 -11.55 -26.10 32.33
CA ALA A 156 -10.30 -26.71 32.77
C ALA A 156 -9.11 -26.47 31.82
N GLU A 157 -9.34 -26.40 30.51
CA GLU A 157 -8.29 -26.02 29.56
C GLU A 157 -8.04 -24.51 29.50
N LEU A 158 -9.08 -23.67 29.62
CA LEU A 158 -8.94 -22.23 29.70
C LEU A 158 -8.18 -21.80 30.95
N SER A 159 -8.39 -22.44 32.09
CA SER A 159 -7.61 -22.22 33.34
C SER A 159 -6.12 -22.53 33.17
N LYS A 160 -5.71 -23.38 32.20
CA LYS A 160 -4.29 -23.65 31.87
C LYS A 160 -3.73 -22.65 30.87
N ILE A 161 -4.60 -21.93 30.13
CA ILE A 161 -4.24 -21.00 29.09
C ILE A 161 -4.17 -19.57 29.62
N TYR A 162 -5.20 -19.15 30.36
CA TYR A 162 -5.33 -17.78 30.88
C TYR A 162 -4.88 -17.67 32.33
N GLN A 163 -4.34 -16.52 32.66
CA GLN A 163 -4.20 -16.04 34.03
C GLN A 163 -5.45 -15.23 34.37
N PHE A 164 -6.36 -15.81 35.11
CA PHE A 164 -7.56 -15.16 35.56
C PHE A 164 -7.32 -14.37 36.83
N ASP A 165 -7.99 -13.23 36.99
CA ASP A 165 -8.00 -12.40 38.19
C ASP A 165 -9.08 -12.92 39.16
N ASP A 166 -9.01 -12.53 40.44
CA ASP A 166 -9.96 -12.97 41.48
C ASP A 166 -11.42 -12.57 41.22
N ASP A 167 -11.64 -11.54 40.39
CA ASP A 167 -12.95 -11.04 39.97
C ASP A 167 -13.32 -11.47 38.54
N ALA A 168 -12.62 -12.43 37.97
CA ALA A 168 -12.87 -12.90 36.62
C ALA A 168 -14.31 -13.41 36.47
N ALA A 169 -15.02 -12.88 35.47
CA ALA A 169 -16.38 -13.27 35.14
C ALA A 169 -16.63 -13.23 33.64
N PHE A 170 -17.28 -14.24 33.08
CA PHE A 170 -17.70 -14.26 31.67
C PHE A 170 -18.86 -15.24 31.46
N ASN A 171 -19.40 -15.31 30.24
CA ASN A 171 -20.52 -16.18 29.94
C ASN A 171 -20.15 -17.25 28.92
N VAL A 172 -20.81 -18.41 29.02
CA VAL A 172 -20.83 -19.46 27.99
C VAL A 172 -22.27 -19.63 27.51
N PHE A 173 -22.47 -19.53 26.20
CA PHE A 173 -23.77 -19.66 25.53
C PHE A 173 -23.78 -20.94 24.70
N VAL A 174 -24.80 -21.78 24.88
CA VAL A 174 -24.97 -23.03 24.12
C VAL A 174 -26.22 -22.95 23.29
N PHE A 175 -26.09 -23.28 22.00
CA PHE A 175 -27.16 -23.23 21.03
C PHE A 175 -27.37 -24.60 20.41
N GLU A 176 -28.60 -25.06 20.33
CA GLU A 176 -28.97 -26.36 19.81
C GLU A 176 -30.14 -26.23 18.83
N LYS A 177 -30.26 -27.18 17.90
CA LYS A 177 -31.45 -27.35 17.08
C LYS A 177 -32.49 -28.19 17.82
N GLU A 178 -33.76 -27.93 17.56
CA GLU A 178 -34.84 -28.67 18.21
C GLU A 178 -34.85 -30.13 17.79
N GLN A 179 -34.58 -30.39 16.49
CA GLN A 179 -34.63 -31.73 15.91
C GLN A 179 -33.29 -32.12 15.29
N VAL A 180 -32.97 -33.44 15.30
CA VAL A 180 -31.84 -34.01 14.57
C VAL A 180 -32.12 -33.94 13.05
N ASN A 181 -31.09 -33.71 12.25
CA ASN A 181 -31.20 -33.60 10.80
C ASN A 181 -30.83 -34.91 10.11
N ARG A 182 -31.81 -35.55 9.42
CA ARG A 182 -31.60 -36.79 8.67
C ARG A 182 -31.24 -36.51 7.23
N VAL A 183 -29.98 -36.80 6.87
CA VAL A 183 -29.45 -36.61 5.50
C VAL A 183 -29.52 -37.94 4.75
N LYS A 184 -30.63 -38.16 4.07
CA LYS A 184 -30.91 -39.46 3.39
C LYS A 184 -29.90 -39.79 2.32
N ASP A 185 -29.42 -38.83 1.55
CA ASP A 185 -28.47 -39.04 0.45
C ASP A 185 -27.08 -39.48 0.96
N LYS A 186 -26.68 -39.04 2.15
CA LYS A 186 -25.44 -39.45 2.83
C LYS A 186 -25.63 -40.62 3.79
N LYS A 187 -26.84 -41.11 4.00
CA LYS A 187 -27.19 -42.15 4.96
C LYS A 187 -26.72 -41.89 6.38
N ILE A 188 -26.78 -40.63 6.83
CA ILE A 188 -26.37 -40.21 8.18
C ILE A 188 -27.47 -39.33 8.81
N THR A 189 -27.47 -39.32 10.15
CA THR A 189 -28.19 -38.33 10.96
C THR A 189 -27.16 -37.38 11.57
N LYS A 190 -27.39 -36.09 11.40
CA LYS A 190 -26.55 -35.04 11.95
C LYS A 190 -27.24 -34.36 13.15
N ASP A 191 -26.47 -34.11 14.19
CA ASP A 191 -26.88 -33.32 15.34
C ASP A 191 -25.76 -32.32 15.68
N GLY A 192 -26.08 -31.04 15.73
CA GLY A 192 -25.06 -29.97 15.87
C GLY A 192 -25.30 -29.17 17.14
N ILE A 193 -24.20 -28.79 17.78
CA ILE A 193 -24.17 -27.87 18.90
C ILE A 193 -23.26 -26.68 18.52
N HIS A 194 -23.76 -25.48 18.71
CA HIS A 194 -22.95 -24.28 18.68
C HIS A 194 -22.66 -23.81 20.10
N MET A 195 -21.45 -23.42 20.41
CA MET A 195 -21.12 -22.82 21.68
C MET A 195 -20.29 -21.54 21.48
N LYS A 196 -20.61 -20.51 22.25
CA LYS A 196 -19.85 -19.27 22.31
C LYS A 196 -19.37 -19.05 23.74
N ILE A 197 -18.05 -18.92 23.92
CA ILE A 197 -17.43 -18.51 25.17
C ILE A 197 -17.04 -17.04 25.04
N ASN A 198 -17.53 -16.20 25.94
CA ASN A 198 -17.44 -14.74 25.83
C ASN A 198 -16.06 -14.21 26.32
N LEU A 199 -15.01 -14.85 25.81
CA LEU A 199 -13.60 -14.48 26.01
C LEU A 199 -12.93 -14.19 24.68
N GLN A 200 -12.17 -13.09 24.60
CA GLN A 200 -11.36 -12.74 23.44
C GLN A 200 -10.11 -13.61 23.37
N MET A 201 -9.94 -14.36 22.29
CA MET A 201 -8.80 -15.24 22.06
C MET A 201 -8.29 -15.12 20.62
N GLU A 202 -6.98 -15.15 20.42
CA GLU A 202 -6.38 -15.21 19.09
C GLU A 202 -6.74 -16.52 18.37
N HIS A 203 -6.96 -16.47 17.04
CA HIS A 203 -7.33 -17.66 16.28
C HIS A 203 -6.31 -18.80 16.39
N ALA A 204 -5.01 -18.47 16.45
CA ALA A 204 -3.95 -19.47 16.69
C ALA A 204 -4.10 -20.16 18.06
N ALA A 205 -4.48 -19.39 19.10
CA ALA A 205 -4.75 -19.94 20.43
C ALA A 205 -6.05 -20.75 20.46
N GLN A 206 -7.10 -20.33 19.72
CA GLN A 206 -8.34 -21.10 19.58
C GLN A 206 -8.07 -22.45 18.92
N MET A 207 -7.16 -22.53 17.95
CA MET A 207 -6.73 -23.78 17.33
C MET A 207 -6.03 -24.71 18.34
N GLN A 208 -5.13 -24.17 19.18
CA GLN A 208 -4.47 -24.93 20.23
C GLN A 208 -5.45 -25.41 21.29
N LEU A 209 -6.41 -24.56 21.68
CA LEU A 209 -7.49 -24.94 22.59
C LEU A 209 -8.33 -26.09 22.00
N ARG A 210 -8.75 -25.95 20.72
CA ARG A 210 -9.48 -27.01 20.01
C ARG A 210 -8.71 -28.35 20.00
N GLU A 211 -7.42 -28.34 19.68
CA GLU A 211 -6.60 -29.53 19.67
C GLU A 211 -6.57 -30.22 21.04
N ARG A 212 -6.46 -29.45 22.14
CA ARG A 212 -6.48 -29.99 23.52
C ARG A 212 -7.84 -30.56 23.86
N ILE A 213 -8.93 -29.97 23.45
CA ILE A 213 -10.29 -30.49 23.63
C ILE A 213 -10.47 -31.80 22.86
N VAL A 214 -10.10 -31.83 21.57
CA VAL A 214 -10.19 -33.04 20.73
C VAL A 214 -9.42 -34.21 21.28
N GLN A 215 -8.27 -33.98 21.92
CA GLN A 215 -7.48 -35.04 22.57
C GLN A 215 -8.12 -35.64 23.83
N LYS A 216 -9.06 -34.93 24.48
CA LYS A 216 -9.64 -35.29 25.78
C LYS A 216 -11.13 -35.63 25.74
N ILE A 217 -11.83 -35.20 24.69
CA ILE A 217 -13.28 -35.38 24.62
C ILE A 217 -13.72 -36.82 24.61
N ASP A 218 -12.85 -37.73 24.13
CA ASP A 218 -13.12 -39.16 24.09
C ASP A 218 -13.26 -39.76 25.51
N ASP A 219 -12.63 -39.14 26.51
CA ASP A 219 -12.75 -39.57 27.92
C ASP A 219 -14.19 -39.37 28.46
N SER A 220 -14.89 -38.30 27.97
CA SER A 220 -16.26 -37.96 28.42
C SER A 220 -17.34 -38.42 27.44
N TRP A 221 -17.07 -38.39 26.12
CA TRP A 221 -18.05 -38.63 25.06
C TRP A 221 -17.75 -39.88 24.21
N GLY A 222 -16.74 -40.71 24.61
CA GLY A 222 -16.30 -41.87 23.83
C GLY A 222 -17.38 -42.96 23.66
N GLU A 223 -18.46 -42.95 24.47
CA GLU A 223 -19.60 -43.85 24.31
C GLU A 223 -20.54 -43.47 23.14
N PHE A 224 -20.37 -42.30 22.52
CA PHE A 224 -21.25 -41.88 21.43
C PHE A 224 -21.01 -42.71 20.16
N PRO A 225 -22.05 -43.29 19.55
CA PRO A 225 -21.92 -44.07 18.32
C PRO A 225 -21.78 -43.17 17.09
N ILE A 226 -20.81 -42.23 17.13
CA ILE A 226 -20.50 -41.33 16.00
C ILE A 226 -19.82 -42.10 14.87
N VAL A 227 -20.02 -41.60 13.62
CA VAL A 227 -19.42 -42.18 12.41
C VAL A 227 -18.33 -41.26 11.81
N ASN A 228 -18.16 -40.06 12.31
CA ASN A 228 -17.06 -39.17 11.99
C ASN A 228 -16.01 -39.13 13.12
N SER A 229 -14.80 -38.65 12.81
CA SER A 229 -13.74 -38.55 13.81
C SER A 229 -13.94 -37.31 14.71
N TRP A 230 -13.37 -37.32 15.93
CA TRP A 230 -13.42 -36.11 16.79
C TRP A 230 -12.82 -34.90 16.15
N ASN A 231 -11.85 -35.04 15.25
CA ASN A 231 -11.32 -33.94 14.45
C ASN A 231 -12.36 -33.36 13.48
N ASP A 232 -13.25 -34.23 12.95
CA ASP A 232 -14.33 -33.78 12.05
C ASP A 232 -15.57 -33.27 12.81
N VAL A 233 -15.71 -33.67 14.09
CA VAL A 233 -16.79 -33.22 14.98
C VAL A 233 -16.59 -31.73 15.35
N PHE A 234 -15.39 -31.30 15.69
CA PHE A 234 -15.05 -29.93 16.02
C PHE A 234 -14.54 -29.19 14.77
N ASP A 235 -15.32 -28.29 14.18
CA ASP A 235 -14.94 -27.57 12.95
C ASP A 235 -13.72 -26.67 13.19
N ASP A 236 -12.64 -26.91 12.44
CA ASP A 236 -11.40 -26.15 12.53
C ASP A 236 -11.50 -24.79 11.84
N GLY A 237 -12.33 -24.65 10.78
CA GLY A 237 -12.51 -23.41 10.05
C GLY A 237 -13.11 -22.30 10.89
N ILE A 238 -13.92 -22.62 11.92
CA ILE A 238 -14.43 -21.64 12.88
C ILE A 238 -13.31 -21.13 13.78
N SER A 239 -12.50 -22.04 14.34
CA SER A 239 -11.37 -21.68 15.21
C SER A 239 -10.29 -20.89 14.47
N GLN A 240 -10.10 -21.13 13.16
CA GLN A 240 -9.19 -20.38 12.27
C GLN A 240 -9.75 -19.03 11.83
N GLY A 241 -11.03 -18.71 12.11
CA GLY A 241 -11.68 -17.47 11.67
C GLY A 241 -12.07 -17.41 10.18
N TYR A 242 -11.96 -18.52 9.44
CA TYR A 242 -12.28 -18.56 8.00
C TYR A 242 -13.75 -18.69 7.69
N THR A 243 -14.48 -19.41 8.55
CA THR A 243 -15.89 -19.73 8.35
C THR A 243 -16.76 -18.62 8.96
N ASN A 244 -17.74 -18.13 8.20
CA ASN A 244 -18.71 -17.19 8.72
C ASN A 244 -19.64 -17.90 9.72
N TRP A 245 -19.94 -17.22 10.82
CA TRP A 245 -20.86 -17.71 11.83
C TRP A 245 -22.33 -17.44 11.46
N GLN A 246 -23.20 -18.42 11.69
CA GLN A 246 -24.65 -18.26 11.51
C GLN A 246 -25.19 -17.29 12.57
N MET A 247 -25.75 -16.14 12.18
CA MET A 247 -26.33 -15.19 13.15
C MET A 247 -27.45 -15.84 13.95
N TYR A 248 -27.57 -15.48 15.22
CA TYR A 248 -28.66 -16.00 16.08
C TYR A 248 -30.04 -15.68 15.49
N GLY A 249 -30.88 -16.70 15.34
CA GLY A 249 -32.20 -16.59 14.70
C GLY A 249 -32.19 -16.80 13.18
N SER A 250 -31.05 -16.77 12.52
CA SER A 250 -30.89 -17.16 11.11
C SER A 250 -30.64 -18.65 10.96
N CYS A 251 -30.91 -19.21 9.78
CA CYS A 251 -30.66 -20.63 9.45
C CYS A 251 -30.12 -20.81 8.03
N LYS A 252 -29.66 -22.00 7.70
CA LYS A 252 -29.39 -22.38 6.30
C LYS A 252 -30.74 -22.69 5.60
N PRO A 253 -30.86 -22.50 4.27
CA PRO A 253 -32.08 -22.90 3.54
C PRO A 253 -32.47 -24.35 3.86
N HIS A 254 -33.75 -24.55 4.13
CA HIS A 254 -34.34 -25.84 4.51
C HIS A 254 -33.87 -26.46 5.83
N HIS A 255 -33.22 -25.66 6.71
CA HIS A 255 -32.78 -26.10 8.03
C HIS A 255 -33.45 -25.25 9.14
N GLU A 256 -33.45 -25.77 10.36
CA GLU A 256 -33.87 -25.02 11.54
C GLU A 256 -32.73 -24.11 12.03
N ALA A 257 -33.11 -22.99 12.63
CA ALA A 257 -32.19 -22.10 13.32
C ALA A 257 -31.74 -22.71 14.65
N TYR A 258 -30.49 -22.42 15.04
CA TYR A 258 -30.01 -22.71 16.39
C TYR A 258 -30.73 -21.82 17.42
N LYS A 259 -31.15 -22.40 18.51
CA LYS A 259 -31.80 -21.72 19.63
C LYS A 259 -30.91 -21.73 20.86
N LEU A 260 -30.84 -20.64 21.59
CA LEU A 260 -30.14 -20.59 22.86
C LEU A 260 -30.86 -21.49 23.85
N THR A 261 -30.21 -22.55 24.32
CA THR A 261 -30.79 -23.57 25.20
C THR A 261 -30.20 -23.53 26.61
N GLN A 262 -28.95 -23.14 26.74
CA GLN A 262 -28.27 -23.07 28.03
C GLN A 262 -27.36 -21.84 28.09
N VAL A 263 -27.22 -21.28 29.28
CA VAL A 263 -26.30 -20.19 29.63
C VAL A 263 -25.58 -20.57 30.91
N TYR A 264 -24.29 -20.37 30.94
CA TYR A 264 -23.47 -20.50 32.14
C TYR A 264 -22.83 -19.15 32.46
N ASN A 265 -22.95 -18.72 33.71
CA ASN A 265 -22.23 -17.58 34.26
C ASN A 265 -21.00 -18.13 34.94
N ILE A 266 -19.84 -17.80 34.43
CA ILE A 266 -18.56 -18.27 34.95
C ILE A 266 -17.98 -17.18 35.85
N SER A 267 -17.53 -17.57 37.01
CA SER A 267 -16.83 -16.70 37.97
C SER A 267 -15.66 -17.42 38.62
N MET A 268 -14.74 -16.67 39.18
CA MET A 268 -13.65 -17.23 40.00
C MET A 268 -14.16 -17.51 41.40
N ASP A 269 -13.93 -18.74 41.92
CA ASP A 269 -14.19 -19.06 43.34
C ASP A 269 -13.08 -18.40 44.19
N PRO A 270 -13.47 -17.53 45.13
CA PRO A 270 -12.48 -16.81 45.95
C PRO A 270 -11.76 -17.71 46.99
N ASP A 271 -12.28 -18.92 47.28
CA ASP A 271 -11.73 -19.80 48.31
C ASP A 271 -10.65 -20.74 47.75
N ASP A 272 -10.81 -21.26 46.53
CA ASP A 272 -9.86 -22.19 45.88
C ASP A 272 -9.22 -21.70 44.59
N GLY A 273 -9.70 -20.58 44.03
CA GLY A 273 -9.18 -19.95 42.80
C GLY A 273 -9.45 -20.79 41.55
N GLU A 274 -10.51 -21.60 41.55
CA GLU A 274 -10.96 -22.33 40.38
C GLU A 274 -12.13 -21.63 39.69
N LEU A 275 -12.32 -21.87 38.39
CA LEU A 275 -13.48 -21.36 37.64
C LEU A 275 -14.71 -22.19 37.96
N VAL A 276 -15.77 -21.54 38.49
CA VAL A 276 -17.06 -22.18 38.79
C VAL A 276 -18.07 -21.74 37.73
N ASN A 277 -18.95 -22.67 37.37
CA ASN A 277 -20.05 -22.40 36.49
C ASN A 277 -21.39 -22.37 37.23
N ASP A 278 -22.09 -21.24 37.15
CA ASP A 278 -23.47 -21.09 37.59
C ASP A 278 -24.45 -21.05 36.41
N ARG A 279 -25.57 -21.73 36.51
CA ARG A 279 -26.57 -21.73 35.44
C ARG A 279 -27.32 -20.37 35.36
N GLY A 280 -27.15 -19.71 34.18
CA GLY A 280 -27.84 -18.49 33.86
C GLY A 280 -29.28 -18.73 33.31
N ASN A 281 -30.08 -17.66 33.27
CA ASN A 281 -31.40 -17.71 32.70
C ASN A 281 -31.37 -17.30 31.23
N VAL A 282 -31.77 -18.20 30.34
CA VAL A 282 -31.79 -17.98 28.87
C VAL A 282 -32.61 -16.73 28.48
N HIS A 283 -33.71 -16.45 29.18
CA HIS A 283 -34.62 -15.31 28.88
C HIS A 283 -33.93 -13.94 29.07
N ASP A 284 -32.89 -13.85 29.89
CA ASP A 284 -32.16 -12.61 30.16
C ASP A 284 -31.38 -12.13 28.91
N TYR A 285 -31.12 -13.02 27.95
CA TYR A 285 -30.39 -12.74 26.71
C TYR A 285 -31.29 -12.68 25.46
N LEU A 286 -32.59 -12.94 25.58
CA LEU A 286 -33.55 -12.91 24.46
C LEU A 286 -34.33 -11.56 24.37
N ASN A 287 -33.73 -10.48 24.82
CA ASN A 287 -34.27 -9.13 24.75
C ASN A 287 -33.40 -8.21 23.86
N GLU A 288 -33.96 -7.05 23.48
CA GLU A 288 -33.33 -6.12 22.54
C GLU A 288 -31.95 -5.61 23.01
N ASN A 289 -31.72 -5.52 24.32
CA ASN A 289 -30.48 -5.00 24.89
C ASN A 289 -29.35 -6.04 24.98
N ASN A 290 -29.70 -7.31 25.19
CA ASN A 290 -28.72 -8.35 25.51
C ASN A 290 -28.48 -9.39 24.41
N TYR A 291 -29.37 -9.49 23.39
CA TYR A 291 -29.21 -10.53 22.36
C TYR A 291 -27.94 -10.34 21.52
N THR A 292 -27.39 -9.13 21.47
CA THR A 292 -26.12 -8.83 20.79
C THR A 292 -24.94 -9.61 21.39
N LYS A 293 -25.02 -9.99 22.66
CA LYS A 293 -24.02 -10.86 23.32
C LYS A 293 -23.95 -12.26 22.69
N LEU A 294 -24.99 -12.68 21.99
CA LEU A 294 -25.08 -13.99 21.31
C LEU A 294 -24.43 -13.97 19.92
N LEU A 295 -24.07 -12.81 19.39
CA LEU A 295 -23.49 -12.64 18.05
C LEU A 295 -21.98 -12.81 18.08
N ALA A 296 -21.38 -13.29 16.98
CA ALA A 296 -19.93 -13.46 16.87
C ALA A 296 -19.19 -12.11 16.86
N ARG A 297 -19.85 -11.05 16.35
CA ARG A 297 -19.33 -9.68 16.32
C ARG A 297 -19.68 -8.84 17.56
N SER A 298 -19.96 -9.49 18.68
CA SER A 298 -20.18 -8.79 19.95
C SER A 298 -18.86 -8.21 20.46
N THR A 299 -18.88 -6.94 20.85
CA THR A 299 -17.75 -6.25 21.50
C THR A 299 -17.71 -6.47 23.02
N ASP A 300 -18.75 -7.10 23.58
CA ASP A 300 -18.92 -7.36 25.01
C ASP A 300 -18.30 -8.71 25.39
N SER A 301 -16.97 -8.84 25.22
CA SER A 301 -16.22 -10.05 25.56
C SER A 301 -15.02 -9.66 26.41
N ASN A 302 -14.80 -10.41 27.49
CA ASN A 302 -13.68 -10.17 28.40
C ASN A 302 -12.35 -10.67 27.79
N SER A 303 -11.26 -10.05 28.20
CA SER A 303 -9.90 -10.40 27.76
C SER A 303 -9.03 -10.60 28.99
N TYR A 304 -8.29 -11.72 29.03
CA TYR A 304 -7.35 -12.07 30.09
C TYR A 304 -5.99 -12.39 29.48
N PHE A 305 -4.94 -12.40 30.28
CA PHE A 305 -3.59 -12.70 29.82
C PHE A 305 -3.38 -14.22 29.68
N TYR A 306 -2.60 -14.62 28.69
CA TYR A 306 -2.12 -16.00 28.62
C TYR A 306 -1.07 -16.28 29.70
N LYS A 307 -1.09 -17.48 30.27
CA LYS A 307 0.02 -17.96 31.10
C LYS A 307 1.29 -18.06 30.28
N THR A 308 2.44 -17.73 30.88
CA THR A 308 3.75 -17.66 30.19
C THR A 308 4.09 -18.94 29.41
N GLU A 309 3.74 -20.10 29.98
CA GLU A 309 3.98 -21.41 29.35
C GLU A 309 3.19 -21.58 28.07
N PHE A 310 1.93 -21.11 28.03
CA PHE A 310 1.09 -21.21 26.87
C PHE A 310 1.49 -20.18 25.80
N ALA A 311 1.83 -18.96 26.20
CA ALA A 311 2.34 -17.92 25.28
C ALA A 311 3.59 -18.42 24.54
N THR A 312 4.52 -19.07 25.24
CA THR A 312 5.73 -19.66 24.64
C THR A 312 5.41 -20.80 23.66
N LEU A 313 4.41 -21.62 23.96
CA LEU A 313 3.94 -22.69 23.06
C LEU A 313 3.29 -22.11 21.80
N LEU A 314 2.54 -21.03 21.95
CA LEU A 314 1.87 -20.36 20.83
C LEU A 314 2.88 -19.73 19.85
N GLU A 315 3.96 -19.12 20.36
CA GLU A 315 5.07 -18.57 19.56
C GLU A 315 5.85 -19.67 18.79
N GLN A 316 5.93 -20.88 19.32
CA GLN A 316 6.61 -22.02 18.70
C GLN A 316 5.74 -22.78 17.69
N SER A 317 4.42 -22.58 17.72
CA SER A 317 3.51 -23.23 16.79
C SER A 317 3.52 -22.53 15.43
N ASN A 318 4.03 -23.23 14.38
CA ASN A 318 3.94 -22.81 12.98
C ASN A 318 2.51 -23.04 12.43
N ILE A 319 1.49 -22.48 13.06
CA ILE A 319 0.11 -22.54 12.53
C ILE A 319 -0.03 -21.48 11.45
N PRO A 320 -0.44 -21.83 10.19
CA PRO A 320 -0.56 -20.87 9.11
C PRO A 320 -1.66 -19.84 9.43
N ASP A 321 -1.34 -18.55 9.25
CA ASP A 321 -2.33 -17.47 9.30
C ASP A 321 -3.39 -17.66 8.20
N GLY A 322 -4.63 -17.34 8.52
CA GLY A 322 -5.79 -17.45 7.63
C GLY A 322 -5.69 -16.66 6.30
N PRO A 323 -6.44 -17.06 5.25
CA PRO A 323 -6.35 -16.40 3.95
C PRO A 323 -6.85 -14.95 4.02
N GLY A 324 -5.94 -14.03 3.81
CA GLY A 324 -6.21 -12.58 3.69
C GLY A 324 -5.71 -11.71 4.82
N LEU A 325 -5.05 -12.28 5.82
CA LEU A 325 -4.36 -11.54 6.85
C LEU A 325 -2.85 -11.66 6.61
N HIS A 326 -2.26 -10.67 5.95
CA HIS A 326 -0.85 -10.41 6.13
C HIS A 326 -0.61 -10.30 7.64
N ARG A 327 0.40 -11.03 8.13
CA ARG A 327 0.89 -11.01 9.50
C ARG A 327 0.91 -9.57 10.04
N VAL A 328 -0.17 -9.12 10.64
CA VAL A 328 -0.12 -8.07 11.63
C VAL A 328 0.56 -8.76 12.80
N LYS A 329 1.89 -8.58 12.95
CA LYS A 329 2.55 -8.95 14.19
C LYS A 329 1.68 -8.44 15.32
N SER A 330 1.21 -9.33 16.17
CA SER A 330 0.24 -9.00 17.20
C SER A 330 0.81 -7.90 18.10
N ASN A 331 0.36 -6.68 17.87
CA ASN A 331 0.73 -5.53 18.71
C ASN A 331 0.27 -5.73 20.19
N ASN A 332 -0.57 -6.72 20.44
CA ASN A 332 -1.06 -7.01 21.78
C ASN A 332 -0.07 -7.81 22.64
N LEU A 333 0.75 -8.70 22.05
CA LEU A 333 1.87 -9.34 22.79
C LEU A 333 2.95 -8.31 23.18
N GLU A 334 3.22 -7.32 22.31
CA GLU A 334 4.18 -6.26 22.61
C GLU A 334 3.70 -5.31 23.72
N LYS A 335 2.37 -5.07 23.85
CA LYS A 335 1.82 -4.30 24.99
C LYS A 335 2.03 -5.01 26.34
N ASN A 336 2.02 -6.33 26.35
CA ASN A 336 2.09 -7.11 27.59
C ASN A 336 3.50 -7.19 28.20
N TYR A 337 4.58 -7.02 27.41
CA TYR A 337 5.95 -7.04 27.96
C TYR A 337 6.35 -5.75 28.69
N MET A 338 5.57 -4.67 28.59
CA MET A 338 5.77 -3.47 29.41
C MET A 338 5.17 -3.54 30.83
N ILE A 339 4.41 -4.61 31.11
CA ILE A 339 3.65 -4.78 32.36
C ILE A 339 4.19 -5.98 33.11
N MET A 340 5.48 -6.00 33.43
CA MET A 340 5.94 -6.83 34.55
C MET A 340 6.08 -5.97 35.79
N ASP A 341 5.15 -6.22 36.73
CA ASP A 341 4.98 -5.64 38.06
C ASP A 341 4.18 -4.33 38.14
N ASP A 342 2.85 -4.38 37.95
CA ASP A 342 1.90 -3.81 38.90
C ASP A 342 0.42 -4.11 38.54
N HIS A 343 -0.42 -4.27 39.53
CA HIS A 343 -1.79 -4.76 39.45
C HIS A 343 -2.84 -3.71 39.05
N SER A 344 -2.66 -2.98 37.89
CA SER A 344 -3.76 -2.16 37.37
C SER A 344 -3.57 -1.73 35.93
N GLY A 345 -4.49 -2.12 35.11
CA GLY A 345 -4.86 -1.80 33.75
C GLY A 345 -4.19 -0.68 32.96
N SER A 346 -3.90 -0.97 31.69
CA SER A 346 -3.46 -0.07 30.61
C SER A 346 -2.02 0.45 30.73
N GLY A 347 -1.13 0.02 29.82
CA GLY A 347 0.30 0.40 29.80
C GLY A 347 0.56 1.91 29.71
N SER A 348 -0.38 2.72 29.22
CA SER A 348 -0.33 4.18 29.29
C SER A 348 -0.54 4.70 30.72
N GLY A 349 -1.32 4.02 31.55
CA GLY A 349 -1.62 4.42 32.91
C GLY A 349 -0.44 4.34 33.88
N ILE A 350 0.51 3.42 33.67
CA ILE A 350 1.69 3.26 34.55
C ILE A 350 2.76 4.30 34.22
N LEU A 351 3.03 4.52 32.96
CA LEU A 351 4.01 5.53 32.52
C LEU A 351 3.53 6.96 32.76
N SER A 352 2.22 7.21 32.78
CA SER A 352 1.64 8.51 33.10
C SER A 352 1.84 8.92 34.57
N ASN A 353 2.24 8.01 35.46
CA ASN A 353 2.50 8.29 36.85
C ASN A 353 3.97 8.69 37.16
N ILE A 354 4.84 8.74 36.14
CA ILE A 354 6.24 9.14 36.28
C ILE A 354 6.29 10.66 36.54
N CYS A 355 6.79 11.07 37.71
CA CYS A 355 6.78 12.45 38.14
C CYS A 355 8.17 13.11 38.17
N ASN A 356 9.26 12.35 38.03
CA ASN A 356 10.63 12.87 38.12
C ASN A 356 11.64 12.02 37.33
N ALA A 357 12.88 12.54 37.20
CA ALA A 357 13.94 11.91 36.42
C ALA A 357 14.38 10.54 36.99
N GLU A 358 14.39 10.38 38.31
CA GLU A 358 14.82 9.14 38.96
C GLU A 358 13.83 7.99 38.67
N GLU A 359 12.55 8.27 38.76
CA GLU A 359 11.52 7.30 38.39
C GLU A 359 11.62 6.89 36.90
N LEU A 360 11.77 7.88 36.00
CA LEU A 360 11.94 7.62 34.58
C LEU A 360 13.16 6.73 34.29
N GLU A 361 14.30 7.03 34.92
CA GLU A 361 15.54 6.26 34.80
C GLU A 361 15.36 4.83 35.33
N ASN A 362 14.67 4.65 36.46
CA ASN A 362 14.38 3.34 37.03
C ASN A 362 13.50 2.49 36.09
N TYR A 363 12.44 3.08 35.51
CA TYR A 363 11.59 2.37 34.52
C TYR A 363 12.35 2.03 33.24
N LEU A 364 13.18 2.94 32.73
CA LEU A 364 14.02 2.74 31.57
C LEU A 364 15.04 1.61 31.77
N ASN A 365 15.73 1.60 32.95
CA ASN A 365 16.71 0.58 33.28
C ASN A 365 16.06 -0.81 33.39
N ARG A 366 14.89 -0.92 34.05
CA ARG A 366 14.10 -2.16 34.08
C ARG A 366 13.73 -2.62 32.67
N PHE A 367 13.24 -1.71 31.83
CA PHE A 367 12.93 -2.06 30.44
C PHE A 367 14.16 -2.63 29.69
N LEU A 368 15.32 -1.98 29.81
CA LEU A 368 16.55 -2.41 29.15
C LEU A 368 17.09 -3.75 29.69
N GLU A 369 16.87 -4.05 30.97
CA GLU A 369 17.24 -5.33 31.60
C GLU A 369 16.29 -6.48 31.20
N THR A 370 15.02 -6.20 30.97
CA THR A 370 14.02 -7.19 30.57
C THR A 370 14.06 -7.53 29.08
N ILE A 371 14.82 -6.82 28.26
CA ILE A 371 14.96 -7.11 26.81
C ILE A 371 15.71 -8.43 26.64
N PRO A 372 15.07 -9.49 26.06
CA PRO A 372 15.74 -10.75 25.79
C PRO A 372 16.87 -10.57 24.76
N SER A 373 17.84 -11.48 24.78
CA SER A 373 18.97 -11.45 23.82
C SER A 373 18.52 -11.51 22.36
N GLN A 374 17.40 -12.12 22.06
CA GLN A 374 16.81 -12.16 20.71
C GLN A 374 16.29 -10.79 20.25
N ASP A 375 15.86 -9.92 21.19
CA ASP A 375 15.34 -8.57 20.92
C ASP A 375 16.40 -7.47 21.09
N TYR A 376 17.69 -7.84 21.12
CA TYR A 376 18.79 -6.87 21.31
C TYR A 376 18.70 -5.65 20.38
N GLN A 377 18.03 -5.77 19.24
CA GLN A 377 17.75 -4.66 18.34
C GLN A 377 16.98 -3.48 18.99
N LEU A 378 16.15 -3.74 20.02
CA LEU A 378 15.44 -2.68 20.74
C LEU A 378 16.42 -1.88 21.63
N LYS A 379 17.38 -2.56 22.26
CA LYS A 379 18.46 -1.92 23.02
C LYS A 379 19.37 -1.10 22.11
N GLU A 380 19.75 -1.67 20.97
CA GLU A 380 20.52 -0.96 19.95
C GLU A 380 19.80 0.33 19.49
N LEU A 381 18.47 0.24 19.26
CA LEU A 381 17.70 1.38 18.82
C LEU A 381 17.57 2.45 19.90
N PHE A 382 17.46 2.06 21.17
CA PHE A 382 17.57 2.98 22.31
C PHE A 382 18.93 3.73 22.27
N GLU A 383 20.03 3.02 22.11
CA GLU A 383 21.36 3.62 22.04
C GLU A 383 21.48 4.61 20.87
N TYR A 384 21.01 4.25 19.66
CA TYR A 384 20.98 5.17 18.52
C TYR A 384 20.08 6.39 18.75
N THR A 385 18.92 6.21 19.40
CA THR A 385 18.04 7.32 19.76
C THR A 385 18.70 8.26 20.76
N ASN A 386 19.42 7.68 21.70
CA ASN A 386 20.10 8.43 22.77
C ASN A 386 21.26 9.31 22.28
N VAL A 387 21.93 8.94 21.17
CA VAL A 387 23.02 9.74 20.59
C VAL A 387 22.55 10.82 19.60
N LEU A 388 21.24 10.93 19.32
CA LEU A 388 20.72 12.02 18.49
C LEU A 388 21.00 13.39 19.15
N PRO A 389 21.44 14.41 18.38
CA PRO A 389 21.77 15.73 18.91
C PRO A 389 20.54 16.51 19.37
N ASP A 390 20.73 17.57 20.12
CA ASP A 390 19.72 18.47 20.71
C ASP A 390 18.77 19.08 19.67
N THR A 391 19.20 19.20 18.42
CA THR A 391 18.35 19.60 17.28
C THR A 391 17.15 18.69 17.04
N TYR A 392 17.07 17.53 17.71
CA TYR A 392 15.97 16.58 17.62
C TYR A 392 15.00 16.64 18.81
N TYR A 393 15.40 17.19 19.97
CA TYR A 393 14.57 17.28 21.18
C TYR A 393 14.56 18.65 21.85
N GLY A 394 15.43 19.58 21.42
CA GLY A 394 15.52 20.96 21.98
C GLY A 394 14.37 21.86 21.50
N THR A 395 14.37 23.10 21.97
CA THR A 395 13.34 24.10 21.64
C THR A 395 13.23 24.31 20.09
N GLY A 396 12.03 24.19 19.54
CA GLY A 396 11.78 24.36 18.09
C GLY A 396 12.00 23.10 17.25
N SER A 397 12.30 21.95 17.85
CA SER A 397 12.58 20.69 17.15
C SER A 397 11.34 19.84 16.87
N TYR A 398 10.11 20.34 17.10
CA TYR A 398 8.88 19.54 17.04
C TYR A 398 8.79 18.62 15.82
N ALA A 399 9.09 19.13 14.60
CA ALA A 399 9.04 18.35 13.36
C ALA A 399 10.04 17.18 13.31
N LYS A 400 11.20 17.27 13.96
CA LYS A 400 12.18 16.19 14.10
C LYS A 400 11.81 15.26 15.25
N TRP A 401 11.40 15.82 16.38
CA TRP A 401 10.99 15.09 17.58
C TRP A 401 9.83 14.14 17.31
N ILE A 402 8.76 14.60 16.64
CA ILE A 402 7.61 13.78 16.31
C ILE A 402 7.99 12.62 15.36
N ARG A 403 8.92 12.85 14.43
CA ARG A 403 9.40 11.81 13.51
C ARG A 403 10.21 10.72 14.21
N VAL A 404 10.93 11.05 15.28
CA VAL A 404 11.58 10.06 16.15
C VAL A 404 10.52 9.19 16.81
N GLY A 405 9.44 9.80 17.34
CA GLY A 405 8.29 9.08 17.89
C GLY A 405 7.67 8.10 16.86
N TRP A 406 7.40 8.56 15.64
CA TRP A 406 6.89 7.69 14.57
C TRP A 406 7.84 6.54 14.24
N ALA A 407 9.13 6.80 14.14
CA ALA A 407 10.11 5.77 13.83
C ALA A 407 10.21 4.69 14.92
N LEU A 408 10.13 5.09 16.20
CA LEU A 408 10.09 4.18 17.34
C LEU A 408 8.78 3.37 17.35
N LYS A 409 7.62 4.03 17.18
CA LYS A 409 6.30 3.39 17.14
C LYS A 409 6.18 2.39 16.00
N ASN A 410 6.62 2.75 14.78
CA ASN A 410 6.61 1.86 13.61
C ASN A 410 7.55 0.65 13.78
N THR A 411 8.55 0.73 14.68
CA THR A 411 9.46 -0.37 14.97
C THR A 411 8.90 -1.30 16.04
N SER A 412 8.47 -0.75 17.18
CA SER A 412 7.86 -1.53 18.27
C SER A 412 7.08 -0.62 19.23
N ASN A 413 5.91 -1.08 19.64
CA ASN A 413 5.08 -0.38 20.63
C ASN A 413 5.77 -0.29 22.00
N ARG A 414 6.68 -1.22 22.31
CA ARG A 414 7.50 -1.26 23.56
C ARG A 414 8.43 -0.06 23.71
N LEU A 415 8.67 0.72 22.65
CA LEU A 415 9.63 1.84 22.65
C LEU A 415 9.03 3.18 23.11
N LEU A 416 7.79 3.20 23.62
CA LEU A 416 7.20 4.41 24.24
C LEU A 416 8.11 4.97 25.34
N ILE A 417 8.60 4.13 26.24
CA ILE A 417 9.50 4.55 27.32
C ILE A 417 10.79 5.20 26.78
N VAL A 418 11.30 4.71 25.65
CA VAL A 418 12.47 5.29 24.99
C VAL A 418 12.15 6.68 24.44
N TRP A 419 10.93 6.89 23.90
CA TRP A 419 10.53 8.21 23.41
C TRP A 419 10.30 9.21 24.53
N ILE A 420 9.73 8.77 25.65
CA ILE A 420 9.61 9.60 26.89
C ILE A 420 11.01 10.00 27.38
N ALA A 421 11.93 9.03 27.52
CA ALA A 421 13.29 9.28 27.96
C ALA A 421 14.06 10.21 27.00
N PHE A 422 13.84 10.06 25.70
CA PHE A 422 14.40 10.95 24.69
C PHE A 422 13.84 12.38 24.80
N SER A 423 12.55 12.52 25.05
CA SER A 423 11.89 13.83 25.27
C SER A 423 12.40 14.51 26.52
N ALA A 424 12.64 13.75 27.57
CA ALA A 424 13.15 14.25 28.87
C ALA A 424 14.60 14.79 28.81
N LYS A 425 15.32 14.60 27.69
CA LYS A 425 16.63 15.24 27.46
C LYS A 425 16.54 16.75 27.22
N ALA A 426 15.35 17.27 26.90
CA ALA A 426 15.15 18.71 26.73
C ALA A 426 15.28 19.42 28.05
N ALA A 427 16.07 20.51 28.09
CA ALA A 427 16.38 21.26 29.33
C ALA A 427 15.14 21.84 30.05
N ASN A 428 14.03 22.00 29.30
CA ASN A 428 12.76 22.53 29.79
C ASN A 428 11.66 21.47 29.84
N PHE A 429 12.01 20.18 29.91
CA PHE A 429 11.03 19.10 29.96
C PHE A 429 10.24 19.14 31.27
N ASP A 430 8.94 19.07 31.17
CA ASP A 430 8.02 18.98 32.30
C ASP A 430 7.42 17.56 32.37
N TYR A 431 7.73 16.86 33.47
CA TYR A 431 7.24 15.49 33.70
C TYR A 431 5.71 15.39 33.78
N SER A 432 5.02 16.49 34.08
CA SER A 432 3.55 16.52 34.06
C SER A 432 2.95 16.37 32.65
N THR A 433 3.77 16.51 31.59
CA THR A 433 3.36 16.33 30.19
C THR A 433 3.48 14.89 29.68
N ILE A 434 3.99 13.97 30.50
CA ILE A 434 4.10 12.54 30.09
C ILE A 434 2.76 11.93 29.67
N PRO A 435 1.63 12.19 30.35
CA PRO A 435 0.32 11.73 29.89
C PRO A 435 0.00 12.18 28.46
N ASP A 436 0.26 13.42 28.10
CA ASP A 436 0.04 13.97 26.76
C ASP A 436 0.93 13.26 25.71
N ILE A 437 2.19 12.92 26.08
CA ILE A 437 3.10 12.15 25.22
C ILE A 437 2.55 10.73 25.01
N CYS A 438 1.98 10.11 26.03
CA CYS A 438 1.33 8.79 25.92
C CYS A 438 0.11 8.85 25.00
N GLU A 439 -0.78 9.82 25.14
CA GLU A 439 -1.93 10.03 24.26
C GLU A 439 -1.49 10.27 22.81
N GLN A 440 -0.47 11.09 22.60
CA GLN A 440 0.07 11.35 21.28
C GLN A 440 0.70 10.09 20.64
N TRP A 441 1.37 9.26 21.46
CA TRP A 441 1.87 7.97 21.02
C TRP A 441 0.74 7.03 20.57
N ASP A 442 -0.35 6.95 21.33
CA ASP A 442 -1.49 6.10 20.99
C ASP A 442 -2.22 6.58 19.74
N ALA A 443 -2.24 7.89 19.49
CA ALA A 443 -2.80 8.50 18.28
C ALA A 443 -1.93 8.29 17.01
N PHE A 444 -0.70 7.78 17.11
CA PHE A 444 0.11 7.49 15.93
C PHE A 444 -0.43 6.30 15.15
N GLU A 445 -0.80 6.54 13.90
CA GLU A 445 -1.09 5.46 12.95
C GLU A 445 0.19 4.78 12.49
N ILE A 446 0.22 3.44 12.54
CA ILE A 446 1.35 2.66 12.03
C ILE A 446 1.31 2.69 10.52
N GLN A 447 2.23 3.45 9.89
CA GLN A 447 2.36 3.55 8.44
C GLN A 447 3.30 2.44 7.92
N LYS A 448 2.72 1.37 7.34
CA LYS A 448 3.50 0.23 6.83
C LYS A 448 4.26 0.53 5.54
N ASP A 449 3.77 1.42 4.67
CA ASP A 449 4.22 1.49 3.28
C ASP A 449 5.15 2.68 2.93
N SER A 450 5.32 3.67 3.80
CA SER A 450 6.17 4.84 3.53
C SER A 450 6.63 5.59 4.79
N GLY A 451 6.48 5.00 5.95
CA GLY A 451 6.80 5.61 7.23
C GLY A 451 8.28 5.51 7.60
N VAL A 452 8.74 6.42 8.47
CA VAL A 452 10.05 6.31 9.10
C VAL A 452 10.12 5.09 10.02
N SER A 453 11.30 4.45 10.16
CA SER A 453 11.52 3.22 10.93
C SER A 453 12.82 3.26 11.73
N ASN A 454 13.23 2.14 12.34
CA ASN A 454 14.54 1.99 12.98
C ASN A 454 15.69 2.38 12.05
N ARG A 455 15.60 2.08 10.75
CA ARG A 455 16.61 2.48 9.76
C ARG A 455 16.77 3.99 9.68
N SER A 456 15.67 4.73 9.82
CA SER A 456 15.69 6.20 9.83
C SER A 456 16.47 6.75 11.02
N ILE A 457 16.26 6.22 12.22
CA ILE A 457 16.97 6.64 13.43
C ILE A 457 18.47 6.36 13.30
N ILE A 458 18.83 5.16 12.86
CA ILE A 458 20.23 4.79 12.61
C ILE A 458 20.87 5.71 11.56
N TYR A 459 20.13 6.04 10.53
CA TYR A 459 20.60 6.96 9.49
C TYR A 459 20.79 8.39 10.03
N TRP A 460 19.84 8.92 10.80
CA TRP A 460 19.97 10.25 11.41
C TRP A 460 21.14 10.32 12.38
N ALA A 461 21.32 9.31 13.23
CA ALA A 461 22.45 9.23 14.14
C ALA A 461 23.78 9.23 13.39
N LYS A 462 23.92 8.43 12.31
CA LYS A 462 25.12 8.35 11.47
C LYS A 462 25.45 9.67 10.75
N ASN A 463 24.45 10.46 10.37
CA ASN A 463 24.68 11.72 9.68
C ASN A 463 24.90 12.91 10.61
N ASP A 464 24.09 12.98 11.68
CA ASP A 464 24.01 14.18 12.54
C ASP A 464 24.87 14.05 13.80
N ASN A 465 25.25 12.80 14.19
CA ASN A 465 26.26 12.50 15.21
C ASN A 465 27.09 11.26 14.84
N PRO A 466 28.00 11.35 13.87
CA PRO A 466 28.79 10.21 13.38
C PRO A 466 29.61 9.50 14.44
N GLU A 467 30.20 10.26 15.38
CA GLU A 467 31.04 9.68 16.45
C GLU A 467 30.21 8.90 17.46
N GLY A 468 29.07 9.44 17.91
CA GLY A 468 28.12 8.71 18.76
C GLY A 468 27.58 7.45 18.08
N ALA A 469 27.16 7.56 16.82
CA ALA A 469 26.67 6.43 16.05
C ALA A 469 27.73 5.33 15.84
N LYS A 470 29.01 5.72 15.65
CA LYS A 470 30.12 4.78 15.55
C LYS A 470 30.33 4.02 16.85
N LEU A 471 30.23 4.68 17.99
CA LEU A 471 30.36 4.03 19.31
C LEU A 471 29.22 3.02 19.54
N VAL A 472 27.97 3.39 19.23
CA VAL A 472 26.83 2.46 19.32
C VAL A 472 27.05 1.24 18.41
N LEU A 473 27.48 1.45 17.17
CA LEU A 473 27.77 0.35 16.24
C LEU A 473 28.88 -0.56 16.79
N GLN A 474 29.94 0.00 17.35
CA GLN A 474 31.05 -0.78 17.93
C GLN A 474 30.54 -1.62 19.10
N ASN A 475 29.71 -1.08 19.98
CA ASN A 475 29.14 -1.81 21.12
C ASN A 475 28.22 -2.95 20.63
N THR A 476 27.32 -2.68 19.69
CA THR A 476 26.42 -3.68 19.10
C THR A 476 27.19 -4.79 18.42
N VAL A 477 28.13 -4.43 17.54
CA VAL A 477 28.95 -5.41 16.82
C VAL A 477 29.83 -6.20 17.79
N GLY A 478 30.41 -5.55 18.79
CA GLY A 478 31.17 -6.19 19.88
C GLY A 478 30.37 -7.29 20.58
N TYR A 479 29.13 -7.03 20.94
CA TYR A 479 28.22 -8.02 21.52
C TYR A 479 28.06 -9.27 20.62
N TYR A 480 27.77 -9.08 19.32
CA TYR A 480 27.59 -10.19 18.39
C TYR A 480 28.91 -10.92 18.09
N LEU A 481 30.04 -10.21 18.00
CA LEU A 481 31.36 -10.82 17.87
C LEU A 481 31.67 -11.72 19.06
N ASP A 482 31.42 -11.22 20.29
CA ASP A 482 31.63 -12.00 21.50
C ASP A 482 30.73 -13.24 21.58
N ASN A 483 29.49 -13.15 21.10
CA ASN A 483 28.60 -14.29 21.03
C ASN A 483 29.17 -15.38 20.11
N THR A 484 29.73 -15.03 18.94
CA THR A 484 30.39 -16.03 18.05
C THR A 484 31.62 -16.70 18.69
N ILE A 485 32.36 -15.94 19.49
CA ILE A 485 33.56 -16.42 20.20
C ILE A 485 33.17 -17.27 21.42
N ASN A 486 32.12 -16.85 22.16
CA ASN A 486 31.67 -17.49 23.41
C ASN A 486 30.87 -18.77 23.17
N SER A 487 30.03 -18.83 22.11
CA SER A 487 29.22 -20.03 21.80
C SER A 487 30.04 -21.30 21.61
N ILE A 488 31.25 -21.16 21.03
CA ILE A 488 32.18 -22.27 20.85
C ILE A 488 32.81 -22.71 22.18
N THR A 489 33.14 -21.71 23.03
CA THR A 489 33.76 -22.00 24.31
C THR A 489 32.81 -22.79 25.22
N ALA A 490 31.54 -22.43 25.23
CA ALA A 490 30.51 -23.17 25.98
C ALA A 490 30.31 -24.60 25.44
N ALA A 491 30.27 -24.78 24.11
CA ALA A 491 30.14 -26.08 23.48
C ALA A 491 31.39 -26.97 23.66
N ALA A 492 32.61 -26.35 23.68
CA ALA A 492 33.85 -27.06 23.94
C ALA A 492 33.95 -27.62 25.40
N ILE A 493 33.42 -26.86 26.34
CA ILE A 493 33.34 -27.28 27.76
C ILE A 493 32.33 -28.43 27.94
N ALA A 494 31.20 -28.40 27.19
CA ALA A 494 30.14 -29.37 27.28
C ALA A 494 30.42 -30.71 26.54
N SER A 495 31.41 -30.76 25.66
CA SER A 495 31.72 -31.98 24.87
C SER A 495 33.15 -32.51 25.12
N PRO A 496 33.33 -33.59 25.86
CA PRO A 496 34.66 -34.17 26.14
C PRO A 496 35.37 -34.77 24.93
N THR A 497 34.70 -34.92 23.80
CA THR A 497 35.20 -35.64 22.60
C THR A 497 35.89 -34.78 21.55
N GLY A 498 36.13 -33.48 21.81
CA GLY A 498 37.09 -32.65 21.05
C GLY A 498 36.74 -32.22 19.64
N ASN A 499 35.57 -32.56 19.09
CA ASN A 499 35.13 -32.16 17.75
C ASN A 499 34.06 -31.06 17.82
N VAL A 500 34.40 -29.93 18.42
CA VAL A 500 33.54 -28.75 18.37
C VAL A 500 33.81 -28.00 17.07
N LYS A 501 32.86 -28.05 16.16
CA LYS A 501 32.86 -27.13 14.97
C LYS A 501 32.87 -25.69 15.49
N GLY A 502 33.75 -24.85 14.94
CA GLY A 502 33.77 -23.41 15.24
C GLY A 502 32.43 -22.72 14.92
N ALA A 503 32.30 -21.39 15.20
CA ALA A 503 31.09 -20.59 14.91
C ALA A 503 30.52 -20.97 13.55
N GLY A 504 29.21 -21.19 13.48
CA GLY A 504 28.53 -21.54 12.25
C GLY A 504 28.63 -20.42 11.18
N ASP A 505 28.38 -20.77 9.94
CA ASP A 505 28.30 -19.76 8.88
C ASP A 505 27.17 -18.76 9.15
N TYR A 506 26.08 -19.24 9.77
CA TYR A 506 24.94 -18.42 10.22
C TYR A 506 25.35 -17.40 11.29
N ASP A 507 26.09 -17.81 12.34
CA ASP A 507 26.50 -16.89 13.42
C ASP A 507 27.35 -15.74 12.88
N ILE A 508 28.27 -16.05 11.93
CA ILE A 508 29.07 -15.03 11.26
C ILE A 508 28.21 -14.16 10.34
N ALA A 509 27.22 -14.72 9.66
CA ALA A 509 26.28 -13.96 8.83
C ALA A 509 25.41 -13.00 9.66
N VAL A 510 25.07 -13.35 10.89
CA VAL A 510 24.37 -12.44 11.84
C VAL A 510 25.25 -11.23 12.16
N VAL A 511 26.55 -11.40 12.41
CA VAL A 511 27.47 -10.26 12.61
C VAL A 511 27.55 -9.38 11.35
N LEU A 512 27.63 -9.99 10.17
CA LEU A 512 27.61 -9.26 8.90
C LEU A 512 26.29 -8.48 8.72
N HIS A 513 25.17 -9.08 9.09
CA HIS A 513 23.88 -8.44 9.04
C HIS A 513 23.82 -7.22 9.97
N GLN A 514 24.27 -7.33 11.20
CA GLN A 514 24.29 -6.18 12.13
C GLN A 514 25.14 -5.00 11.63
N LEU A 515 26.26 -5.28 10.93
CA LEU A 515 27.10 -4.24 10.31
C LEU A 515 26.40 -3.47 9.17
N TYR A 516 25.52 -4.15 8.43
CA TYR A 516 25.07 -3.67 7.12
C TYR A 516 23.55 -3.73 6.89
N LYS A 517 22.72 -4.05 7.88
CA LYS A 517 21.27 -4.19 7.77
C LYS A 517 20.53 -2.94 7.26
N ASP A 518 21.10 -1.76 7.49
CA ASP A 518 20.58 -0.46 7.02
C ASP A 518 21.04 -0.11 5.59
N GLN A 519 22.01 -0.86 5.02
CA GLN A 519 22.62 -0.53 3.75
C GLN A 519 22.37 -1.56 2.65
N TYR A 520 22.00 -2.79 3.00
CA TYR A 520 21.79 -3.87 2.05
C TYR A 520 20.47 -4.56 2.25
N VAL A 521 19.88 -5.03 1.15
CA VAL A 521 18.66 -5.85 1.11
C VAL A 521 18.83 -6.92 0.04
N CYS A 522 18.33 -8.14 0.31
CA CYS A 522 18.17 -9.21 -0.66
C CYS A 522 16.67 -9.28 -1.03
N SER A 523 16.29 -8.96 -2.26
CA SER A 523 14.89 -8.99 -2.71
C SER A 523 14.47 -10.34 -3.31
N ASP A 524 15.41 -11.20 -3.69
CA ASP A 524 15.13 -12.56 -4.18
C ASP A 524 16.31 -13.49 -3.79
N VAL A 525 16.03 -14.40 -2.86
CA VAL A 525 16.98 -15.38 -2.34
C VAL A 525 17.42 -16.36 -3.44
N LYS A 526 16.47 -16.77 -4.31
CA LYS A 526 16.68 -17.78 -5.35
C LYS A 526 17.65 -17.29 -6.44
N SER A 527 17.40 -16.12 -6.98
CA SER A 527 18.27 -15.48 -7.99
C SER A 527 19.48 -14.79 -7.35
N GLY A 528 19.41 -14.48 -6.05
CA GLY A 528 20.44 -13.73 -5.33
C GLY A 528 20.50 -12.26 -5.75
N GLN A 529 19.31 -11.64 -5.88
CA GLN A 529 19.22 -10.23 -6.24
C GLN A 529 19.47 -9.36 -5.00
N TRP A 530 20.50 -8.53 -5.07
CA TRP A 530 20.94 -7.68 -3.98
C TRP A 530 20.83 -6.20 -4.32
N TRP A 531 20.48 -5.41 -3.31
CA TRP A 531 20.40 -3.96 -3.37
C TRP A 531 21.29 -3.34 -2.31
N ARG A 532 21.90 -2.20 -2.66
CA ARG A 532 22.70 -1.40 -1.74
C ARG A 532 22.24 0.04 -1.76
N TYR A 533 21.95 0.58 -0.56
CA TYR A 533 21.68 2.00 -0.37
C TYR A 533 22.98 2.81 -0.40
N THR A 534 23.06 3.76 -1.31
CA THR A 534 24.19 4.70 -1.39
C THR A 534 23.72 6.05 -1.88
N LYS A 535 24.20 7.12 -1.26
CA LYS A 535 23.92 8.54 -1.54
C LYS A 535 22.40 8.79 -1.45
N HIS A 536 21.46 8.66 -1.75
CA HIS A 536 20.04 8.95 -1.59
C HIS A 536 19.13 7.93 -2.27
N ARG A 537 19.70 6.77 -2.72
CA ARG A 537 18.93 5.76 -3.45
C ARG A 537 19.48 4.35 -3.29
N TRP A 538 18.65 3.38 -3.62
CA TRP A 538 19.00 1.97 -3.74
C TRP A 538 19.58 1.68 -5.13
N ASN A 539 20.66 0.93 -5.17
CA ASN A 539 21.32 0.49 -6.40
C ASN A 539 21.40 -1.03 -6.39
N GLU A 540 20.99 -1.66 -7.47
CA GLU A 540 21.18 -3.10 -7.65
C GLU A 540 22.67 -3.42 -7.75
N ILE A 541 23.10 -4.50 -7.11
CA ILE A 541 24.48 -4.99 -7.11
C ILE A 541 24.51 -6.48 -7.48
N ASP A 542 25.44 -6.83 -8.34
CA ASP A 542 25.59 -8.21 -8.79
C ASP A 542 26.01 -9.13 -7.63
N SER A 543 25.14 -10.12 -7.34
CA SER A 543 25.39 -11.22 -6.40
C SER A 543 25.91 -10.80 -5.02
N GLY A 544 25.61 -9.57 -4.58
CA GLY A 544 26.11 -9.03 -3.32
C GLY A 544 27.65 -8.88 -3.23
N THR A 545 28.33 -8.67 -4.37
CA THR A 545 29.79 -8.64 -4.47
C THR A 545 30.46 -7.71 -3.48
N THR A 546 29.87 -6.52 -3.24
CA THR A 546 30.43 -5.54 -2.30
C THR A 546 30.30 -6.01 -0.85
N LEU A 547 29.20 -6.67 -0.50
CA LEU A 547 29.00 -7.27 0.82
C LEU A 547 29.94 -8.47 1.03
N ARG A 548 30.11 -9.31 0.00
CA ARG A 548 31.06 -10.43 0.04
C ARG A 548 32.51 -9.96 0.24
N LYS A 549 32.87 -8.81 -0.35
CA LYS A 549 34.17 -8.20 -0.13
C LYS A 549 34.36 -7.76 1.32
N ALA A 550 33.32 -7.19 1.92
CA ALA A 550 33.33 -6.73 3.32
C ALA A 550 33.65 -7.87 4.32
N ILE A 551 33.30 -9.12 4.00
CA ILE A 551 33.66 -10.28 4.83
C ILE A 551 35.18 -10.41 4.99
N SER A 552 35.94 -10.23 3.89
CA SER A 552 37.41 -10.38 3.90
C SER A 552 38.16 -9.12 4.33
N THR A 553 37.47 -8.00 4.44
CA THR A 553 38.06 -6.70 4.84
C THR A 553 37.49 -6.31 6.22
N THR A 554 36.46 -5.50 6.24
CA THR A 554 35.91 -4.89 7.47
C THR A 554 35.58 -5.91 8.56
N LEU A 555 34.82 -6.98 8.24
CA LEU A 555 34.47 -7.99 9.23
C LEU A 555 35.74 -8.71 9.77
N ARG A 556 36.65 -9.07 8.89
CA ARG A 556 37.92 -9.71 9.29
C ARG A 556 38.77 -8.80 10.17
N ASP A 557 38.81 -7.49 9.88
CA ASP A 557 39.59 -6.53 10.65
C ASP A 557 38.99 -6.31 12.06
N LEU A 558 37.66 -6.30 12.21
CA LEU A 558 36.98 -6.27 13.52
C LEU A 558 37.35 -7.46 14.40
N TYR A 559 37.43 -8.68 13.84
CA TYR A 559 37.91 -9.84 14.62
C TYR A 559 39.38 -9.71 14.99
N LYS A 560 40.23 -9.10 14.15
CA LYS A 560 41.64 -8.85 14.51
C LYS A 560 41.76 -7.82 15.65
N GLU A 561 40.96 -6.74 15.59
CA GLU A 561 40.90 -5.75 16.67
C GLU A 561 40.47 -6.42 17.98
N ARG A 562 39.42 -7.27 17.93
CA ARG A 562 38.98 -8.01 19.11
C ARG A 562 40.01 -8.98 19.68
N VAL A 563 40.80 -9.66 18.81
CA VAL A 563 41.93 -10.49 19.24
C VAL A 563 42.98 -9.65 19.96
N ALA A 564 43.33 -8.46 19.42
CA ALA A 564 44.30 -7.56 20.09
C ALA A 564 43.82 -7.09 21.47
N GLU A 565 42.52 -6.77 21.62
CA GLU A 565 41.93 -6.41 22.90
C GLU A 565 41.99 -7.57 23.93
N LEU A 566 41.61 -8.77 23.49
CA LEU A 566 41.68 -9.96 24.34
C LEU A 566 43.12 -10.32 24.73
N GLN A 567 44.10 -10.15 23.84
CA GLN A 567 45.51 -10.36 24.13
C GLN A 567 46.05 -9.30 25.11
N ASN A 568 45.72 -8.03 24.93
CA ASN A 568 46.08 -6.96 25.89
C ASN A 568 45.53 -7.25 27.30
N TYR A 569 44.26 -7.70 27.37
CA TYR A 569 43.65 -8.08 28.62
C TYR A 569 44.38 -9.32 29.24
N LEU A 570 44.72 -10.30 28.43
CA LEU A 570 45.46 -11.49 28.87
C LEU A 570 46.82 -11.14 29.49
N VAL A 571 47.54 -10.16 28.92
CA VAL A 571 48.82 -9.68 29.43
C VAL A 571 48.67 -8.95 30.77
N SER A 572 47.54 -8.38 31.07
CA SER A 572 47.28 -7.66 32.34
C SER A 572 46.87 -8.58 33.48
N LEU A 573 46.64 -9.87 33.24
CA LEU A 573 46.24 -10.86 34.27
C LEU A 573 47.42 -11.65 34.78
N ASP A 574 47.32 -12.17 36.04
CA ASP A 574 48.28 -13.13 36.57
C ASP A 574 48.21 -14.45 35.79
N PRO A 575 49.37 -14.97 35.34
CA PRO A 575 49.42 -16.21 34.54
C PRO A 575 48.75 -17.47 35.18
N GLU A 576 48.62 -17.48 36.51
CA GLU A 576 47.99 -18.57 37.27
C GLU A 576 46.48 -18.41 37.42
N ASP A 577 45.86 -17.27 36.97
CA ASP A 577 44.41 -17.06 36.99
C ASP A 577 43.73 -18.03 36.00
N GLU A 578 42.69 -18.73 36.48
CA GLU A 578 41.85 -19.63 35.62
C GLU A 578 41.25 -18.86 34.40
N LYS A 579 41.04 -17.59 34.55
CA LYS A 579 40.59 -16.72 33.44
C LYS A 579 41.55 -16.67 32.28
N CYS A 580 42.86 -16.89 32.54
CA CYS A 580 43.87 -16.93 31.46
C CYS A 580 43.63 -18.10 30.48
N LYS A 581 43.19 -19.27 30.95
CA LYS A 581 42.89 -20.42 30.11
C LYS A 581 41.67 -20.12 29.22
N LEU A 582 40.63 -19.52 29.80
CA LEU A 582 39.43 -19.16 29.09
C LEU A 582 39.73 -18.11 27.98
N LEU A 583 40.49 -17.08 28.32
CA LEU A 583 40.88 -16.04 27.35
C LEU A 583 41.74 -16.55 26.22
N LYS A 584 42.68 -17.45 26.51
CA LYS A 584 43.48 -18.14 25.46
C LYS A 584 42.59 -18.90 24.49
N SER A 585 41.60 -19.66 25.01
CA SER A 585 40.61 -20.37 24.16
C SER A 585 39.79 -19.42 23.31
N LYS A 586 39.38 -18.25 23.84
CA LYS A 586 38.68 -17.21 23.05
C LYS A 586 39.56 -16.64 21.94
N VAL A 587 40.84 -16.35 22.20
CA VAL A 587 41.80 -15.88 21.20
C VAL A 587 41.98 -16.92 20.09
N ASP A 588 42.19 -18.20 20.43
CA ASP A 588 42.35 -19.27 19.45
C ASP A 588 41.08 -19.44 18.58
N THR A 589 39.90 -19.27 19.16
CA THR A 589 38.63 -19.31 18.44
C THR A 589 38.51 -18.15 17.47
N ALA A 590 38.79 -16.95 17.90
CA ALA A 590 38.78 -15.78 17.04
C ALA A 590 39.76 -15.86 15.87
N LEU A 591 40.97 -16.39 16.11
CA LEU A 591 42.00 -16.64 15.06
C LEU A 591 41.49 -17.66 14.03
N LYS A 592 40.79 -18.72 14.43
CA LYS A 592 40.18 -19.68 13.49
C LYS A 592 39.10 -19.00 12.63
N ILE A 593 38.28 -18.11 13.21
CA ILE A 593 37.28 -17.33 12.45
C ILE A 593 38.01 -16.42 11.44
N ILE A 594 39.03 -15.68 11.84
CA ILE A 594 39.82 -14.81 10.95
C ILE A 594 40.40 -15.60 9.75
N ALA A 595 40.86 -16.82 9.94
CA ALA A 595 41.34 -17.66 8.86
C ALA A 595 40.22 -18.03 7.87
N ARG A 596 39.05 -18.42 8.36
CA ARG A 596 37.83 -18.73 7.57
C ARG A 596 37.39 -17.56 6.72
N LEU A 597 37.35 -16.35 7.28
CA LEU A 597 36.93 -15.13 6.55
C LEU A 597 37.81 -14.78 5.34
N GLY A 598 39.00 -15.36 5.24
CA GLY A 598 39.87 -15.27 4.07
C GLY A 598 39.56 -16.28 2.96
N GLN A 599 38.86 -17.39 3.27
CA GLN A 599 38.66 -18.50 2.33
C GLN A 599 37.44 -18.29 1.45
N THR A 600 37.51 -18.71 0.19
CA THR A 600 36.44 -18.50 -0.79
C THR A 600 35.21 -19.36 -0.49
N SER A 601 35.41 -20.62 -0.05
CA SER A 601 34.33 -21.54 0.35
C SER A 601 33.48 -20.97 1.48
N ASP A 602 34.15 -20.56 2.57
CA ASP A 602 33.47 -20.02 3.76
C ASP A 602 32.72 -18.74 3.44
N LYS A 603 33.33 -17.81 2.68
CA LYS A 603 32.62 -16.61 2.22
C LYS A 603 31.36 -16.92 1.40
N THR A 604 31.41 -17.99 0.60
CA THR A 604 30.24 -18.40 -0.19
C THR A 604 29.15 -18.94 0.70
N ASN A 605 29.50 -19.72 1.73
CA ASN A 605 28.54 -20.25 2.68
C ASN A 605 27.92 -19.13 3.56
N ILE A 606 28.77 -18.25 4.11
CA ILE A 606 28.31 -17.08 4.87
C ILE A 606 27.33 -16.21 4.01
N MET A 607 27.62 -16.01 2.72
CA MET A 607 26.72 -15.26 1.83
C MET A 607 25.40 -15.99 1.53
N LYS A 608 25.35 -17.34 1.63
CA LYS A 608 24.09 -18.08 1.53
C LYS A 608 23.20 -17.81 2.74
N GLU A 609 23.76 -17.92 3.96
CA GLU A 609 23.03 -17.57 5.19
C GLU A 609 22.63 -16.10 5.24
N ALA A 610 23.51 -15.20 4.76
CA ALA A 610 23.24 -13.78 4.69
C ALA A 610 22.04 -13.44 3.78
N LYS A 611 21.76 -14.22 2.73
CA LYS A 611 20.59 -13.98 1.87
C LYS A 611 19.29 -14.02 2.68
N ASP A 612 19.15 -14.99 3.57
CA ASP A 612 17.94 -15.18 4.36
C ASP A 612 17.80 -14.08 5.42
N LEU A 613 18.92 -13.65 6.04
CA LEU A 613 18.92 -12.58 7.04
C LEU A 613 18.61 -11.18 6.46
N PHE A 614 19.05 -10.91 5.22
CA PHE A 614 18.80 -9.64 4.54
C PHE A 614 17.56 -9.66 3.65
N TYR A 615 16.79 -10.76 3.68
CA TYR A 615 15.62 -10.92 2.81
C TYR A 615 14.47 -10.01 3.23
N ASP A 616 13.90 -9.32 2.23
CA ASP A 616 12.71 -8.49 2.35
C ASP A 616 11.89 -8.74 1.08
N ASP A 617 10.79 -9.49 1.20
CA ASP A 617 9.95 -9.94 0.09
C ASP A 617 9.12 -8.83 -0.56
N GLU A 618 8.77 -7.79 0.20
CA GLU A 618 8.01 -6.63 -0.28
C GLU A 618 8.93 -5.52 -0.83
N PHE A 619 10.25 -5.61 -0.60
CA PHE A 619 11.20 -4.57 -0.96
C PHE A 619 11.10 -4.14 -2.43
N TYR A 620 11.00 -5.11 -3.35
CA TYR A 620 10.95 -4.84 -4.79
C TYR A 620 9.67 -4.12 -5.21
N GLU A 621 8.55 -4.38 -4.53
CA GLU A 621 7.26 -3.74 -4.80
C GLU A 621 7.24 -2.29 -4.31
N ARG A 622 7.90 -2.03 -3.18
CA ARG A 622 8.04 -0.68 -2.62
C ARG A 622 8.96 0.24 -3.43
N LEU A 623 9.87 -0.33 -4.27
CA LEU A 623 10.80 0.48 -5.05
C LEU A 623 10.07 1.41 -6.03
N ASP A 624 10.42 2.71 -5.95
CA ASP A 624 9.90 3.82 -6.77
C ASP A 624 8.35 3.97 -6.69
N SER A 625 7.71 3.52 -5.61
CA SER A 625 6.25 3.58 -5.44
C SER A 625 5.72 4.98 -5.09
N ASN A 626 6.52 5.81 -4.38
CA ASN A 626 6.08 7.12 -3.94
C ASN A 626 6.14 8.18 -5.07
N PRO A 627 5.00 8.68 -5.57
CA PRO A 627 4.96 9.62 -6.67
C PRO A 627 5.41 11.05 -6.31
N TYR A 628 5.49 11.39 -5.02
CA TYR A 628 5.83 12.75 -4.56
C TYR A 628 7.32 12.95 -4.28
N LEU A 629 8.15 11.91 -4.41
CA LEU A 629 9.59 12.00 -4.18
C LEU A 629 10.36 12.00 -5.50
N LEU A 630 11.27 12.94 -5.65
CA LEU A 630 12.18 13.02 -6.80
C LEU A 630 13.63 13.03 -6.30
N CYS A 631 14.38 11.97 -6.56
CA CYS A 631 15.79 11.89 -6.21
C CYS A 631 16.64 12.71 -7.16
N CYS A 632 17.37 13.67 -6.61
CA CYS A 632 18.42 14.43 -7.25
C CYS A 632 19.80 13.86 -6.89
N LYS A 633 20.86 14.33 -7.55
CA LYS A 633 22.22 13.87 -7.28
C LYS A 633 22.68 14.18 -5.84
N ASN A 634 22.20 15.29 -5.27
CA ASN A 634 22.58 15.83 -3.95
C ASN A 634 21.48 15.74 -2.89
N GLY A 635 20.35 15.08 -3.14
CA GLY A 635 19.26 14.94 -2.16
C GLY A 635 17.95 14.54 -2.83
N VAL A 636 16.84 14.70 -2.12
CA VAL A 636 15.49 14.37 -2.55
C VAL A 636 14.59 15.60 -2.43
N VAL A 637 13.88 15.91 -3.50
CA VAL A 637 12.77 16.88 -3.49
C VAL A 637 11.53 16.13 -3.03
N ASP A 638 10.92 16.60 -1.96
CA ASP A 638 9.66 16.10 -1.42
C ASP A 638 8.54 17.09 -1.77
N PHE A 639 7.71 16.74 -2.76
CA PHE A 639 6.64 17.61 -3.23
C PHE A 639 5.46 17.70 -2.25
N LYS A 640 5.26 16.70 -1.41
CA LYS A 640 4.21 16.72 -0.38
C LYS A 640 4.60 17.65 0.78
N ALA A 641 5.84 17.56 1.24
CA ALA A 641 6.39 18.43 2.28
C ALA A 641 6.88 19.79 1.74
N LYS A 642 6.92 19.97 0.41
CA LYS A 642 7.42 21.17 -0.29
C LYS A 642 8.84 21.57 0.17
N CYS A 643 9.72 20.58 0.34
CA CYS A 643 11.08 20.79 0.81
C CYS A 643 12.11 19.95 0.05
N PHE A 644 13.37 20.37 0.15
CA PHE A 644 14.52 19.59 -0.30
C PHE A 644 15.27 19.04 0.92
N ARG A 645 15.55 17.75 0.94
CA ARG A 645 16.15 17.05 2.08
C ARG A 645 17.11 15.95 1.65
N ASN A 646 17.83 15.39 2.59
CA ASN A 646 18.54 14.14 2.36
C ASN A 646 17.55 13.01 2.05
N GLY A 647 17.96 12.08 1.21
CA GLY A 647 17.19 10.85 0.98
C GLY A 647 17.38 9.86 2.13
N TYR A 648 16.37 9.03 2.36
CA TYR A 648 16.36 7.99 3.38
C TYR A 648 16.24 6.60 2.73
N PRO A 649 16.73 5.52 3.36
CA PRO A 649 16.51 4.16 2.88
C PRO A 649 15.03 3.83 2.63
N GLU A 650 14.15 4.34 3.47
CA GLU A 650 12.69 4.19 3.45
C GLU A 650 11.99 5.00 2.35
N ASP A 651 12.71 5.84 1.63
CA ASP A 651 12.18 6.49 0.42
C ASP A 651 12.04 5.48 -0.75
N TYR A 652 12.70 4.34 -0.67
CA TYR A 652 12.72 3.25 -1.66
C TYR A 652 13.00 3.70 -3.11
N LEU A 653 13.80 4.74 -3.28
CA LEU A 653 14.12 5.31 -4.59
C LEU A 653 15.27 4.55 -5.25
N THR A 654 15.10 4.20 -6.53
CA THR A 654 16.18 3.69 -7.41
C THR A 654 16.53 4.68 -8.50
N LYS A 655 15.57 5.48 -8.93
CA LYS A 655 15.72 6.48 -9.99
C LYS A 655 16.42 7.74 -9.46
N CYS A 656 17.09 8.48 -10.37
CA CYS A 656 17.75 9.73 -10.03
C CYS A 656 17.82 10.65 -11.26
N THR A 657 17.62 11.93 -11.07
CA THR A 657 17.81 12.93 -12.15
C THR A 657 19.27 13.00 -12.61
N ASN A 658 20.22 12.58 -11.77
CA ASN A 658 21.66 12.78 -11.95
C ASN A 658 22.09 14.27 -12.04
N VAL A 659 21.18 15.19 -11.74
CA VAL A 659 21.36 16.63 -11.68
C VAL A 659 21.26 17.08 -10.23
N ASN A 660 22.07 18.08 -9.83
CA ASN A 660 21.92 18.69 -8.50
C ASN A 660 20.74 19.65 -8.48
N TYR A 661 20.02 19.67 -7.37
CA TYR A 661 19.03 20.70 -7.10
C TYR A 661 19.63 21.77 -6.17
N TYR A 662 19.40 23.04 -6.52
CA TYR A 662 19.72 24.20 -5.70
C TYR A 662 18.52 25.13 -5.70
N PRO A 663 18.18 25.79 -4.56
CA PRO A 663 17.04 26.73 -4.49
C PRO A 663 17.31 27.98 -5.34
N SER A 664 16.25 28.72 -5.69
CA SER A 664 16.30 29.92 -6.53
C SER A 664 17.20 31.05 -6.00
N THR A 665 17.43 31.07 -4.69
CA THR A 665 18.36 32.02 -4.05
C THR A 665 19.84 31.77 -4.43
N SER A 666 20.16 30.62 -5.06
CA SER A 666 21.53 30.31 -5.46
C SER A 666 22.01 31.18 -6.61
N VAL A 667 23.22 31.72 -6.46
CA VAL A 667 23.90 32.52 -7.50
C VAL A 667 24.21 31.73 -8.79
N ARG A 668 24.16 30.40 -8.74
CA ARG A 668 24.40 29.49 -9.87
C ARG A 668 23.41 29.66 -11.02
N HIS A 669 22.21 30.13 -10.73
CA HIS A 669 21.12 30.29 -11.70
C HIS A 669 21.19 31.59 -12.48
N ARG A 670 22.10 32.55 -12.07
CA ARG A 670 22.26 33.83 -12.76
C ARG A 670 22.74 33.61 -14.20
N GLY A 671 22.05 34.20 -15.15
CA GLY A 671 22.32 34.02 -16.58
C GLY A 671 21.48 32.92 -17.22
N ALA A 672 21.53 31.67 -16.71
CA ALA A 672 20.79 30.56 -17.29
C ALA A 672 19.26 30.73 -17.21
N ILE A 673 18.73 31.47 -16.22
CA ILE A 673 17.29 31.81 -16.14
C ILE A 673 16.88 32.65 -17.37
N GLY A 674 17.68 33.65 -17.72
CA GLY A 674 17.39 34.50 -18.89
C GLY A 674 17.44 33.72 -20.20
N GLU A 675 18.47 32.86 -20.35
CA GLU A 675 18.61 32.00 -21.53
C GLU A 675 17.47 30.98 -21.69
N LEU A 676 17.04 30.36 -20.60
CA LEU A 676 15.92 29.40 -20.61
C LEU A 676 14.59 30.11 -20.92
N ASN A 677 14.35 31.28 -20.36
CA ASN A 677 13.16 32.06 -20.67
C ASN A 677 13.15 32.53 -22.14
N ASP A 678 14.30 32.95 -22.69
CA ASP A 678 14.44 33.29 -24.11
C ASP A 678 14.20 32.03 -24.98
N PHE A 679 14.80 30.90 -24.64
CA PHE A 679 14.56 29.63 -25.33
C PHE A 679 13.08 29.24 -25.34
N MET A 680 12.41 29.25 -24.19
CA MET A 680 11.00 28.90 -24.09
C MET A 680 10.09 29.95 -24.79
N SER A 681 10.46 31.22 -24.79
CA SER A 681 9.71 32.27 -25.52
C SER A 681 9.79 32.14 -27.04
N LYS A 682 10.94 31.70 -27.55
CA LYS A 682 11.11 31.37 -28.98
C LYS A 682 10.41 30.05 -29.35
N LEU A 683 10.46 29.04 -28.47
CA LEU A 683 9.83 27.76 -28.73
C LEU A 683 8.30 27.83 -28.69
N PHE A 684 7.77 28.62 -27.75
CA PHE A 684 6.34 28.91 -27.58
C PHE A 684 6.11 30.41 -27.52
N PRO A 685 6.00 31.09 -28.70
CA PRO A 685 5.84 32.53 -28.77
C PRO A 685 4.55 33.05 -28.11
N GLN A 686 3.50 32.22 -28.12
CA GLN A 686 2.22 32.55 -27.50
C GLN A 686 2.33 32.34 -25.99
N GLU A 687 2.05 33.35 -25.18
CA GLU A 687 2.23 33.36 -23.73
C GLU A 687 1.40 32.29 -23.05
N GLU A 688 0.13 32.14 -23.44
CA GLU A 688 -0.77 31.13 -22.89
C GLU A 688 -0.23 29.71 -23.10
N LEU A 689 0.24 29.38 -24.31
CA LEU A 689 0.83 28.07 -24.63
C LEU A 689 2.16 27.84 -23.88
N ARG A 690 2.98 28.88 -23.76
CA ARG A 690 4.26 28.85 -23.03
C ARG A 690 4.03 28.58 -21.54
N ASP A 691 3.03 29.22 -20.95
CA ASP A 691 2.66 29.02 -19.55
C ASP A 691 2.09 27.61 -19.33
N TYR A 692 1.25 27.11 -20.23
CA TYR A 692 0.76 25.75 -20.26
C TYR A 692 1.92 24.75 -20.30
N MET A 693 2.92 24.98 -21.18
CA MET A 693 4.07 24.09 -21.30
C MET A 693 4.94 24.06 -20.02
N TRP A 694 5.17 25.22 -19.40
CA TRP A 694 5.86 25.26 -18.10
C TRP A 694 5.09 24.47 -17.03
N ASN A 695 3.76 24.57 -16.98
CA ASN A 695 2.91 23.82 -16.06
C ASN A 695 2.96 22.32 -16.37
N HIS A 696 2.86 21.94 -17.65
CA HIS A 696 2.96 20.55 -18.09
C HIS A 696 4.31 19.95 -17.70
N LEU A 697 5.43 20.60 -18.03
CA LEU A 697 6.77 20.10 -17.74
C LEU A 697 7.05 20.02 -16.22
N SER A 698 6.49 20.94 -15.43
CA SER A 698 6.60 20.87 -13.96
C SER A 698 5.77 19.73 -13.35
N ALA A 699 4.59 19.47 -13.91
CA ALA A 699 3.73 18.37 -13.47
C ALA A 699 4.37 16.99 -13.68
N VAL A 700 5.25 16.84 -14.68
CA VAL A 700 6.05 15.64 -14.94
C VAL A 700 6.89 15.22 -13.72
N LEU A 701 7.37 16.20 -12.93
CA LEU A 701 8.20 15.90 -11.76
C LEU A 701 7.41 15.18 -10.65
N ILE A 702 6.11 15.44 -10.57
CA ILE A 702 5.20 14.74 -9.64
C ILE A 702 4.61 13.54 -10.38
N GLY A 703 4.97 12.34 -9.96
CA GLY A 703 4.58 11.09 -10.62
C GLY A 703 3.11 10.70 -10.44
N LYS A 704 2.20 11.67 -10.62
CA LYS A 704 0.77 11.44 -10.42
C LYS A 704 -0.04 11.82 -11.67
N PRO A 705 0.08 11.07 -12.76
CA PRO A 705 -0.63 11.34 -14.01
C PRO A 705 -2.16 11.30 -13.85
N SER A 706 -2.69 10.67 -12.79
CA SER A 706 -4.12 10.67 -12.46
C SER A 706 -4.72 12.06 -12.28
N LEU A 707 -3.90 13.09 -11.99
CA LEU A 707 -4.35 14.47 -11.88
C LEU A 707 -4.75 15.07 -13.24
N ASN A 708 -4.11 14.63 -14.32
CA ASN A 708 -4.30 15.18 -15.66
C ASN A 708 -4.86 14.14 -16.65
N GLN A 709 -4.55 12.86 -16.48
CA GLN A 709 -4.98 11.71 -17.29
C GLN A 709 -4.84 11.94 -18.80
N ALA A 710 -3.69 12.45 -19.28
CA ALA A 710 -3.50 12.91 -20.63
C ALA A 710 -2.31 12.25 -21.35
N MET A 711 -2.49 11.98 -22.63
CA MET A 711 -1.43 11.73 -23.61
C MET A 711 -1.18 13.02 -24.38
N TYR A 712 0.08 13.46 -24.40
CA TYR A 712 0.49 14.73 -24.97
C TYR A 712 1.11 14.51 -26.35
N ASN A 713 0.44 14.96 -27.41
CA ASN A 713 0.90 14.85 -28.79
C ASN A 713 1.62 16.14 -29.18
N TYR A 714 2.96 16.11 -29.26
CA TYR A 714 3.78 17.23 -29.72
C TYR A 714 3.81 17.23 -31.25
N ILE A 715 3.05 18.10 -31.89
CA ILE A 715 2.92 18.16 -33.35
C ILE A 715 3.68 19.35 -33.97
N GLY A 716 4.32 19.11 -35.09
CA GLY A 716 5.00 20.16 -35.88
C GLY A 716 5.72 19.59 -37.08
N SER A 717 5.87 20.41 -38.16
CA SER A 717 6.35 20.01 -39.49
C SER A 717 7.87 19.78 -39.64
N GLY A 718 8.62 19.76 -38.51
CA GLY A 718 10.08 19.66 -38.48
C GLY A 718 10.76 21.01 -38.22
N ARG A 719 12.02 20.95 -37.68
CA ARG A 719 12.79 22.15 -37.26
C ARG A 719 12.04 23.05 -36.27
N ASN A 720 11.15 22.50 -35.48
CA ASN A 720 10.28 23.20 -34.53
C ASN A 720 10.79 23.19 -33.08
N GLY A 721 11.98 22.56 -32.81
CA GLY A 721 12.55 22.45 -31.48
C GLY A 721 11.97 21.32 -30.59
N LYS A 722 11.02 20.50 -31.11
CA LYS A 722 10.46 19.32 -30.36
C LYS A 722 11.57 18.44 -29.77
N SER A 723 12.50 17.96 -30.61
CA SER A 723 13.59 17.07 -30.19
C SER A 723 14.53 17.72 -29.18
N VAL A 724 14.80 19.02 -29.32
CA VAL A 724 15.64 19.80 -28.39
C VAL A 724 14.99 19.83 -27.00
N LEU A 725 13.70 20.12 -26.92
CA LEU A 725 12.97 20.15 -25.64
C LEU A 725 12.88 18.75 -25.00
N THR A 726 12.54 17.73 -25.80
CA THR A 726 12.45 16.36 -25.28
C THR A 726 13.80 15.82 -24.82
N ASP A 727 14.89 16.10 -25.53
CA ASP A 727 16.24 15.71 -25.15
C ASP A 727 16.70 16.44 -23.86
N LEU A 728 16.46 17.74 -23.76
CA LEU A 728 16.76 18.53 -22.56
C LEU A 728 16.01 17.94 -21.34
N MET A 729 14.70 17.65 -21.47
CA MET A 729 13.91 17.03 -20.41
C MET A 729 14.41 15.62 -20.05
N GLN A 730 14.75 14.81 -21.04
CA GLN A 730 15.28 13.48 -20.80
C GLN A 730 16.66 13.53 -20.09
N GLN A 731 17.52 14.46 -20.44
CA GLN A 731 18.81 14.65 -19.77
C GLN A 731 18.66 15.23 -18.36
N LEU A 732 17.66 16.11 -18.13
CA LEU A 732 17.32 16.63 -16.81
C LEU A 732 16.82 15.53 -15.89
N LEU A 733 15.94 14.66 -16.38
CA LEU A 733 15.28 13.62 -15.60
C LEU A 733 16.16 12.37 -15.38
N GLY A 734 17.27 12.22 -16.09
CA GLY A 734 18.22 11.14 -15.89
C GLY A 734 17.58 9.76 -16.03
N THR A 735 17.53 8.96 -14.94
CA THR A 735 16.93 7.61 -14.97
C THR A 735 15.40 7.61 -14.82
N TYR A 736 14.77 8.75 -14.58
CA TYR A 736 13.31 8.90 -14.62
C TYR A 736 12.73 9.01 -16.04
N LYS A 737 13.59 9.09 -17.06
CA LYS A 737 13.17 9.05 -18.46
C LYS A 737 12.95 7.61 -18.94
N ALA A 738 12.05 7.43 -19.89
CA ALA A 738 11.97 6.22 -20.70
C ALA A 738 11.57 6.56 -22.14
N THR A 739 11.94 5.68 -23.06
CA THR A 739 11.46 5.69 -24.45
C THR A 739 10.65 4.42 -24.67
N ALA A 740 9.47 4.54 -25.27
CA ALA A 740 8.58 3.42 -25.52
C ALA A 740 8.24 3.35 -27.02
N PRO A 741 8.15 2.16 -27.60
CA PRO A 741 7.71 2.00 -28.99
C PRO A 741 6.22 2.33 -29.12
N ILE A 742 5.85 2.91 -30.25
CA ILE A 742 4.46 3.30 -30.52
C ILE A 742 3.51 2.09 -30.56
N SER A 743 4.05 0.89 -30.86
CA SER A 743 3.30 -0.36 -30.89
C SER A 743 2.56 -0.68 -29.58
N ILE A 744 3.00 -0.15 -28.43
CA ILE A 744 2.32 -0.35 -27.13
C ILE A 744 0.90 0.23 -27.17
N ILE A 745 0.69 1.36 -27.86
CA ILE A 745 -0.62 2.00 -28.01
C ILE A 745 -1.25 1.76 -29.38
N ALA A 746 -0.49 1.32 -30.37
CA ALA A 746 -0.98 1.04 -31.73
C ALA A 746 -1.34 -0.44 -31.98
N GLN A 747 -1.06 -1.32 -31.04
CA GLN A 747 -1.45 -2.73 -31.10
C GLN A 747 -2.43 -3.06 -29.96
N GLY A 748 -3.32 -4.01 -30.20
CA GLY A 748 -4.21 -4.52 -29.15
C GLY A 748 -3.42 -5.17 -28.01
N ARG A 749 -4.05 -5.34 -26.83
CA ARG A 749 -3.43 -6.00 -25.68
C ARG A 749 -2.83 -7.36 -26.10
N GLY A 750 -1.57 -7.57 -25.73
CA GLY A 750 -0.91 -8.87 -25.86
C GLY A 750 -1.63 -9.95 -25.04
N LYS A 751 -1.28 -11.22 -25.27
CA LYS A 751 -1.82 -12.34 -24.48
C LYS A 751 -1.50 -12.16 -23.00
N VAL A 752 -2.48 -12.42 -22.12
CA VAL A 752 -2.28 -12.40 -20.66
C VAL A 752 -1.12 -13.34 -20.31
N GLY A 753 -0.14 -12.82 -19.55
CA GLY A 753 1.10 -13.56 -19.21
C GLY A 753 2.19 -13.53 -20.29
N GLY A 754 2.00 -12.79 -21.40
CA GLY A 754 3.04 -12.55 -22.41
C GLY A 754 4.22 -11.73 -21.86
N LEU A 755 5.37 -11.85 -22.52
CA LEU A 755 6.55 -11.04 -22.20
C LEU A 755 6.37 -9.62 -22.76
N ALA A 756 6.61 -8.61 -21.92
CA ALA A 756 6.52 -7.19 -22.27
C ALA A 756 7.64 -6.40 -21.55
N PRO A 757 8.90 -6.61 -21.92
CA PRO A 757 10.05 -5.96 -21.28
C PRO A 757 10.01 -4.43 -21.43
N GLU A 758 9.44 -3.94 -22.52
CA GLU A 758 9.23 -2.51 -22.78
C GLU A 758 8.28 -1.85 -21.77
N ILE A 759 7.28 -2.58 -21.25
CA ILE A 759 6.38 -2.09 -20.21
C ILE A 759 7.06 -2.14 -18.84
N VAL A 760 7.82 -3.21 -18.55
CA VAL A 760 8.59 -3.33 -17.31
C VAL A 760 9.57 -2.16 -17.14
N ALA A 761 10.16 -1.70 -18.26
CA ALA A 761 11.09 -0.57 -18.26
C ALA A 761 10.46 0.77 -17.87
N LEU A 762 9.11 0.87 -17.89
CA LEU A 762 8.37 2.09 -17.51
C LEU A 762 8.17 2.24 -16.00
N LYS A 763 8.47 1.22 -15.19
CA LYS A 763 8.33 1.30 -13.72
C LYS A 763 9.17 2.45 -13.17
N GLY A 764 8.53 3.35 -12.42
CA GLY A 764 9.17 4.51 -11.80
C GLY A 764 9.60 5.62 -12.76
N ALA A 765 9.31 5.49 -14.07
CA ALA A 765 9.54 6.59 -15.02
C ALA A 765 8.60 7.77 -14.73
N ARG A 766 9.03 8.99 -15.10
CA ARG A 766 8.24 10.24 -15.00
C ARG A 766 7.91 10.84 -16.37
N TYR A 767 8.74 10.56 -17.35
CA TYR A 767 8.63 11.11 -18.70
C TYR A 767 8.89 10.02 -19.72
N VAL A 768 7.84 9.61 -20.42
CA VAL A 768 7.90 8.57 -21.45
C VAL A 768 7.66 9.21 -22.80
N VAL A 769 8.61 9.04 -23.71
CA VAL A 769 8.55 9.59 -25.07
C VAL A 769 8.41 8.47 -26.08
N MET A 770 7.38 8.57 -26.93
CA MET A 770 7.20 7.78 -28.15
C MET A 770 7.51 8.67 -29.34
N GLN A 771 8.24 8.15 -30.33
CA GLN A 771 8.67 8.95 -31.49
C GLN A 771 8.24 8.30 -32.78
N GLU A 772 7.99 9.13 -33.78
CA GLU A 772 7.82 8.76 -35.18
C GLU A 772 6.74 7.69 -35.44
N PRO A 773 5.48 7.94 -35.02
CA PRO A 773 4.39 7.07 -35.45
C PRO A 773 4.21 7.15 -36.97
N GLU A 774 3.83 6.03 -37.60
CA GLU A 774 3.41 6.00 -38.98
C GLU A 774 2.00 6.65 -39.13
N SER A 775 1.73 7.27 -40.25
CA SER A 775 0.40 7.89 -40.51
C SER A 775 -0.74 6.87 -40.52
N THR A 776 -0.43 5.60 -40.69
CA THR A 776 -1.35 4.45 -40.66
C THR A 776 -1.58 3.86 -39.27
N ASP A 777 -0.79 4.27 -38.28
CA ASP A 777 -0.93 3.79 -36.92
C ASP A 777 -2.24 4.25 -36.29
N VAL A 778 -2.97 3.28 -35.72
CA VAL A 778 -4.27 3.50 -35.08
C VAL A 778 -4.16 3.33 -33.58
N ILE A 779 -4.60 4.34 -32.82
CA ILE A 779 -4.61 4.24 -31.34
C ILE A 779 -5.62 3.18 -30.88
N HIS A 780 -5.15 2.22 -30.11
CA HIS A 780 -5.99 1.30 -29.34
C HIS A 780 -6.34 1.94 -27.98
N GLU A 781 -7.62 2.19 -27.75
CA GLU A 781 -8.15 2.91 -26.61
C GLU A 781 -7.78 2.30 -25.25
N GLY A 782 -7.89 0.95 -25.16
CA GLY A 782 -7.63 0.24 -23.90
C GLY A 782 -6.22 0.47 -23.36
N PRO A 783 -5.17 0.06 -24.11
CA PRO A 783 -3.79 0.27 -23.71
C PRO A 783 -3.45 1.76 -23.46
N MET A 784 -3.94 2.67 -24.30
CA MET A 784 -3.70 4.10 -24.11
C MET A 784 -4.30 4.61 -22.79
N LYS A 785 -5.57 4.28 -22.52
CA LYS A 785 -6.27 4.69 -21.28
C LYS A 785 -5.58 4.14 -20.03
N GLU A 786 -5.14 2.89 -20.06
CA GLU A 786 -4.41 2.21 -19.00
C GLU A 786 -3.09 2.93 -18.67
N LEU A 787 -2.28 3.26 -19.69
CA LEU A 787 -0.99 3.93 -19.52
C LEU A 787 -1.12 5.35 -18.94
N VAL A 788 -2.18 6.09 -19.28
CA VAL A 788 -2.34 7.47 -18.83
C VAL A 788 -3.28 7.62 -17.62
N SER A 789 -3.86 6.54 -17.12
CA SER A 789 -4.82 6.60 -16.00
C SER A 789 -4.14 7.04 -14.70
N GLY A 790 -2.94 6.51 -14.42
CA GLY A 790 -2.23 6.74 -13.17
C GLY A 790 -3.01 6.27 -11.91
N ILE A 791 -3.98 5.38 -12.10
CA ILE A 791 -4.81 4.78 -11.05
C ILE A 791 -4.76 3.25 -11.15
N GLU A 792 -4.88 2.73 -12.38
CA GLU A 792 -4.88 1.30 -12.66
C GLU A 792 -3.46 0.75 -12.62
N GLU A 793 -3.29 -0.42 -12.02
CA GLU A 793 -2.03 -1.13 -11.98
C GLU A 793 -1.81 -1.89 -13.28
N ILE A 794 -0.60 -1.81 -13.80
CA ILE A 794 -0.17 -2.56 -14.98
C ILE A 794 0.71 -3.72 -14.53
N GLN A 795 0.38 -4.93 -14.99
CA GLN A 795 1.17 -6.12 -14.76
C GLN A 795 1.94 -6.50 -16.02
N ALA A 796 3.25 -6.63 -15.91
CA ALA A 796 4.13 -7.02 -17.01
C ALA A 796 5.27 -7.94 -16.53
N ARG A 797 5.89 -8.68 -17.47
CA ARG A 797 7.01 -9.57 -17.19
C ARG A 797 8.08 -9.42 -18.28
N ALA A 798 9.32 -9.35 -17.87
CA ALA A 798 10.47 -9.41 -18.78
C ALA A 798 11.06 -10.84 -18.85
N PRO A 799 11.86 -11.17 -19.89
CA PRO A 799 12.59 -12.44 -19.97
C PRO A 799 13.44 -12.65 -18.72
N TYR A 800 13.54 -13.90 -18.26
CA TYR A 800 14.33 -14.32 -17.08
C TYR A 800 13.84 -13.82 -15.72
N MET A 801 12.76 -13.03 -15.65
CA MET A 801 12.15 -12.67 -14.36
C MET A 801 11.34 -13.84 -13.80
N THR A 802 11.54 -14.16 -12.53
CA THR A 802 10.81 -15.21 -11.81
C THR A 802 9.38 -14.80 -11.47
N ARG A 803 9.16 -13.49 -11.25
CA ARG A 803 7.87 -12.89 -10.90
C ARG A 803 7.47 -11.82 -11.93
N SER A 804 6.17 -11.60 -12.11
CA SER A 804 5.66 -10.43 -12.82
C SER A 804 5.83 -9.17 -11.96
N VAL A 805 6.05 -8.04 -12.62
CA VAL A 805 6.12 -6.73 -11.99
C VAL A 805 4.76 -6.05 -12.11
N THR A 806 4.22 -5.60 -11.00
CA THR A 806 3.00 -4.79 -10.95
C THR A 806 3.36 -3.37 -10.53
N PHE A 807 2.86 -2.37 -11.22
CA PHE A 807 3.10 -0.97 -10.85
C PHE A 807 2.00 -0.05 -11.39
N THR A 808 1.74 1.04 -10.69
CA THR A 808 0.91 2.14 -11.19
C THR A 808 1.76 3.09 -12.02
N PRO A 809 1.33 3.48 -13.25
CA PRO A 809 2.04 4.46 -14.07
C PRO A 809 2.25 5.80 -13.34
N GLN A 810 3.48 6.33 -13.41
CA GLN A 810 3.87 7.58 -12.77
C GLN A 810 4.41 8.61 -13.77
N PHE A 811 4.15 8.43 -15.05
CA PHE A 811 4.74 9.22 -16.12
C PHE A 811 3.71 10.02 -16.91
N ALA A 812 4.16 11.14 -17.46
CA ALA A 812 3.50 11.78 -18.56
C ALA A 812 3.89 11.07 -19.87
N LEU A 813 2.90 10.65 -20.66
CA LEU A 813 3.10 10.02 -21.95
C LEU A 813 3.10 11.10 -23.04
N VAL A 814 4.22 11.22 -23.76
CA VAL A 814 4.44 12.18 -24.83
C VAL A 814 4.67 11.46 -26.15
N VAL A 815 3.93 11.84 -27.18
CA VAL A 815 4.13 11.34 -28.54
C VAL A 815 4.63 12.49 -29.42
N CYS A 816 5.85 12.36 -29.95
CA CYS A 816 6.41 13.32 -30.89
C CYS A 816 6.10 12.87 -32.30
N CYS A 817 5.32 13.68 -33.04
CA CYS A 817 4.84 13.34 -34.38
C CYS A 817 4.86 14.55 -35.32
N ASN A 818 4.93 14.30 -36.61
CA ASN A 818 4.66 15.29 -37.63
C ASN A 818 3.20 15.21 -38.13
N GLN A 819 2.60 14.02 -38.03
CA GLN A 819 1.19 13.76 -38.31
C GLN A 819 0.58 13.03 -37.12
N LEU A 820 -0.67 13.31 -36.80
CA LEU A 820 -1.39 12.68 -35.69
C LEU A 820 -1.83 11.26 -36.07
N LEU A 821 -1.81 10.34 -35.10
CA LEU A 821 -2.27 8.96 -35.27
C LEU A 821 -3.77 8.92 -35.60
N GLN A 822 -4.23 7.84 -36.21
CA GLN A 822 -5.65 7.62 -36.41
C GLN A 822 -6.37 7.21 -35.13
N VAL A 823 -7.59 7.76 -34.90
CA VAL A 823 -8.45 7.42 -33.77
C VAL A 823 -9.82 7.04 -34.29
N ARG A 824 -10.18 5.76 -34.16
CA ARG A 824 -11.43 5.22 -34.71
C ARG A 824 -12.63 5.31 -33.76
N THR A 825 -12.45 5.81 -32.55
CA THR A 825 -13.51 5.90 -31.55
C THR A 825 -14.09 7.31 -31.48
N GLN A 826 -15.38 7.37 -31.17
CA GLN A 826 -16.07 8.63 -30.81
C GLN A 826 -16.28 8.75 -29.29
N ASP A 827 -15.61 7.89 -28.48
CA ASP A 827 -15.74 7.89 -27.03
C ASP A 827 -15.10 9.15 -26.40
N ASP A 828 -15.90 9.92 -25.71
CA ASP A 828 -15.44 11.15 -25.04
C ASP A 828 -14.37 10.87 -23.97
N GLY A 829 -14.39 9.66 -23.35
CA GLY A 829 -13.37 9.21 -22.43
C GLY A 829 -11.98 9.12 -23.06
N THR A 830 -11.89 8.76 -24.34
CA THR A 830 -10.66 8.76 -25.13
C THR A 830 -10.25 10.19 -25.49
N TRP A 831 -11.17 10.96 -26.08
CA TRP A 831 -10.86 12.28 -26.60
C TRP A 831 -10.42 13.29 -25.55
N ARG A 832 -10.99 13.28 -24.34
CA ARG A 832 -10.56 14.15 -23.25
C ARG A 832 -9.10 13.92 -22.82
N ARG A 833 -8.55 12.72 -23.11
CA ARG A 833 -7.17 12.33 -22.77
C ARG A 833 -6.15 12.72 -23.85
N LEU A 834 -6.58 13.01 -25.06
CA LEU A 834 -5.70 13.37 -26.17
C LEU A 834 -5.50 14.87 -26.18
N LYS A 835 -4.32 15.35 -25.77
CA LYS A 835 -3.95 16.76 -25.79
C LYS A 835 -2.98 17.00 -26.96
N VAL A 836 -3.33 17.89 -27.87
CA VAL A 836 -2.50 18.25 -29.01
C VAL A 836 -1.78 19.57 -28.73
N ILE A 837 -0.45 19.54 -28.75
CA ILE A 837 0.39 20.67 -28.46
C ILE A 837 1.08 21.08 -29.75
N PRO A 838 0.69 22.22 -30.38
CA PRO A 838 1.26 22.69 -31.64
C PRO A 838 2.60 23.38 -31.40
N PHE A 839 3.69 22.86 -31.99
CA PHE A 839 4.99 23.50 -32.06
C PHE A 839 5.02 24.40 -33.32
N ARG A 840 4.63 25.66 -33.17
CA ARG A 840 4.47 26.63 -34.27
C ARG A 840 5.76 27.37 -34.63
N ALA A 841 6.80 27.31 -33.80
CA ALA A 841 8.08 27.89 -34.06
C ALA A 841 8.82 27.14 -35.20
N LYS A 842 9.58 27.86 -36.00
CA LYS A 842 10.46 27.35 -37.06
C LYS A 842 11.86 27.93 -36.89
N PHE A 843 12.85 27.04 -36.68
CA PHE A 843 14.25 27.43 -36.52
C PHE A 843 15.00 27.23 -37.84
N THR A 844 15.49 28.31 -38.39
CA THR A 844 16.15 28.37 -39.70
C THR A 844 17.43 29.22 -39.64
N GLU A 845 18.37 29.03 -40.58
CA GLU A 845 19.56 29.84 -40.67
C GLU A 845 19.27 31.29 -41.05
N ASN A 846 18.28 31.48 -41.90
CA ASN A 846 17.86 32.77 -42.42
C ASN A 846 16.37 33.00 -42.15
N PRO A 847 16.00 33.48 -40.95
CA PRO A 847 14.60 33.74 -40.61
C PRO A 847 14.09 34.95 -41.46
N VAL A 848 12.87 34.86 -41.96
CA VAL A 848 12.18 35.90 -42.75
C VAL A 848 11.14 36.55 -41.86
N ASP A 849 11.27 37.86 -41.61
CA ASP A 849 10.31 38.60 -40.84
C ASP A 849 9.03 38.88 -41.70
N GLY A 850 7.85 38.63 -41.10
CA GLY A 850 6.57 38.91 -41.75
C GLY A 850 6.10 37.80 -42.72
N ASP A 851 6.70 36.61 -42.68
CA ASP A 851 6.20 35.42 -43.40
C ASP A 851 4.81 35.07 -42.87
N ILE A 852 3.78 35.12 -43.73
CA ILE A 852 2.38 34.86 -43.37
C ILE A 852 2.17 33.37 -43.00
N GLU A 853 2.85 32.46 -43.72
CA GLU A 853 2.70 31.02 -43.50
C GLU A 853 3.43 30.56 -42.25
N ASN A 854 4.58 31.16 -41.92
CA ASN A 854 5.41 30.80 -40.76
C ASN A 854 5.79 32.07 -39.96
N PRO A 855 4.85 32.66 -39.22
CA PRO A 855 5.05 33.96 -38.55
C PRO A 855 6.03 33.90 -37.37
N TYR A 856 6.42 32.72 -36.92
CA TYR A 856 7.31 32.50 -35.76
C TYR A 856 8.63 31.88 -36.21
N GLN A 857 9.42 32.57 -37.02
CA GLN A 857 10.74 32.14 -37.45
C GLN A 857 11.82 32.69 -36.55
N PHE A 858 12.76 31.83 -36.15
CA PHE A 858 13.91 32.21 -35.35
C PHE A 858 15.20 31.63 -35.93
N LYS A 859 16.31 32.33 -35.69
CA LYS A 859 17.61 31.85 -36.10
C LYS A 859 17.96 30.55 -35.28
N VAL A 860 18.42 29.54 -35.98
CA VAL A 860 18.85 28.27 -35.36
C VAL A 860 20.12 28.51 -34.53
N ASP A 861 20.15 27.99 -33.30
CA ASP A 861 21.34 27.91 -32.47
C ASP A 861 21.95 26.52 -32.61
N THR A 862 23.02 26.39 -33.39
CA THR A 862 23.67 25.12 -33.66
C THR A 862 24.39 24.53 -32.44
N ASN A 863 24.73 25.38 -31.45
CA ASN A 863 25.45 25.01 -30.23
C ASN A 863 24.53 24.89 -29.00
N ILE A 864 23.24 24.79 -29.19
CA ILE A 864 22.26 24.78 -28.09
C ILE A 864 22.51 23.63 -27.09
N THR A 865 23.00 22.48 -27.55
CA THR A 865 23.30 21.33 -26.70
C THR A 865 24.49 21.58 -25.75
N GLU A 866 25.40 22.49 -26.08
CA GLU A 866 26.50 22.88 -25.20
C GLU A 866 26.03 23.67 -23.97
N LYS A 867 24.85 24.25 -24.02
CA LYS A 867 24.22 24.97 -22.90
C LYS A 867 23.52 24.04 -21.89
N TYR A 868 23.20 22.81 -22.27
CA TYR A 868 22.48 21.85 -21.40
C TYR A 868 23.12 21.64 -20.03
N PRO A 869 24.48 21.54 -19.86
CA PRO A 869 25.07 21.36 -18.54
C PRO A 869 24.69 22.47 -17.54
N SER A 870 24.64 23.72 -17.97
CA SER A 870 24.21 24.87 -17.13
C SER A 870 22.70 24.98 -17.01
N TRP A 871 21.97 24.64 -18.06
CA TRP A 871 20.51 24.75 -18.10
C TRP A 871 19.81 23.73 -17.22
N LYS A 872 20.32 22.48 -17.14
CA LYS A 872 19.65 21.41 -16.40
C LYS A 872 19.40 21.73 -14.93
N GLU A 873 20.39 22.28 -14.22
CA GLU A 873 20.24 22.64 -12.80
C GLU A 873 19.22 23.77 -12.62
N THR A 874 19.27 24.78 -13.52
CA THR A 874 18.36 25.93 -13.46
C THR A 874 16.94 25.55 -13.87
N MET A 875 16.79 24.78 -14.93
CA MET A 875 15.47 24.28 -15.36
C MET A 875 14.83 23.40 -14.29
N LEU A 876 15.60 22.50 -13.66
CA LEU A 876 15.10 21.69 -12.55
C LEU A 876 14.56 22.57 -11.42
N MET A 877 15.31 23.60 -11.04
CA MET A 877 14.86 24.55 -10.01
C MET A 877 13.55 25.24 -10.40
N MET A 878 13.47 25.80 -11.63
CA MET A 878 12.28 26.50 -12.14
C MET A 878 11.05 25.57 -12.16
N LEU A 879 11.24 24.31 -12.58
CA LEU A 879 10.17 23.32 -12.63
C LEU A 879 9.72 22.88 -11.23
N VAL A 880 10.66 22.69 -10.28
CA VAL A 880 10.34 22.33 -8.89
C VAL A 880 9.54 23.44 -8.20
N GLU A 881 9.97 24.70 -8.34
CA GLU A 881 9.22 25.84 -7.77
C GLU A 881 7.81 25.95 -8.34
N ARG A 882 7.67 25.70 -9.62
CA ARG A 882 6.35 25.70 -10.27
C ARG A 882 5.50 24.50 -9.81
N ALA A 883 6.11 23.32 -9.67
CA ALA A 883 5.45 22.12 -9.15
C ALA A 883 4.96 22.29 -7.70
N TYR A 884 5.69 23.04 -6.87
CA TYR A 884 5.22 23.41 -5.53
C TYR A 884 3.97 24.30 -5.53
N LYS A 885 3.79 25.10 -6.61
CA LYS A 885 2.63 26.00 -6.73
C LYS A 885 1.41 25.29 -7.32
N ASN A 886 1.60 24.53 -8.41
CA ASN A 886 0.50 23.89 -9.14
C ASN A 886 0.17 22.47 -8.67
N GLU A 887 1.00 21.88 -7.78
CA GLU A 887 0.83 20.54 -7.17
C GLU A 887 0.59 19.43 -8.23
N GLY A 888 1.20 19.57 -9.40
CA GLY A 888 1.09 18.63 -10.52
C GLY A 888 -0.18 18.80 -11.38
N ARG A 889 -0.97 19.83 -11.17
CA ARG A 889 -2.14 20.13 -12.00
C ARG A 889 -1.74 21.00 -13.19
N VAL A 890 -2.31 20.69 -14.35
CA VAL A 890 -2.14 21.47 -15.59
C VAL A 890 -3.49 22.08 -15.94
N THR A 891 -3.56 23.40 -15.92
CA THR A 891 -4.76 24.13 -16.32
C THR A 891 -4.92 24.09 -17.84
N ASP A 892 -6.12 23.92 -18.35
CA ASP A 892 -6.38 23.90 -19.79
C ASP A 892 -5.99 25.22 -20.45
N CYS A 893 -5.50 25.12 -21.70
CA CYS A 893 -5.07 26.21 -22.55
C CYS A 893 -5.98 26.27 -23.79
N GLY A 894 -6.49 27.46 -24.17
CA GLY A 894 -7.38 27.61 -25.30
C GLY A 894 -6.80 27.09 -26.62
N ILE A 895 -5.50 27.33 -26.84
CA ILE A 895 -4.77 26.85 -28.03
C ILE A 895 -4.69 25.33 -28.10
N VAL A 896 -4.46 24.68 -26.96
CA VAL A 896 -4.37 23.21 -26.86
C VAL A 896 -5.76 22.58 -27.01
N LEU A 897 -6.80 23.21 -26.45
CA LEU A 897 -8.18 22.75 -26.60
C LEU A 897 -8.65 22.86 -28.06
N GLU A 898 -8.38 23.99 -28.71
CA GLU A 898 -8.69 24.20 -30.13
C GLU A 898 -8.01 23.16 -31.03
N ALA A 899 -6.70 22.95 -30.86
CA ALA A 899 -5.94 21.96 -31.61
C ALA A 899 -6.45 20.52 -31.37
N SER A 900 -6.83 20.21 -30.12
CA SER A 900 -7.38 18.88 -29.78
C SER A 900 -8.78 18.68 -30.33
N ASN A 901 -9.63 19.70 -30.34
CA ASN A 901 -10.96 19.65 -30.94
C ASN A 901 -10.88 19.54 -32.49
N SER A 902 -10.01 20.31 -33.15
CA SER A 902 -9.75 20.16 -34.58
C SER A 902 -9.24 18.75 -34.95
N TYR A 903 -8.44 18.13 -34.07
CA TYR A 903 -8.04 16.75 -34.26
C TYR A 903 -9.23 15.79 -34.17
N LYS A 904 -10.14 15.99 -33.18
CA LYS A 904 -11.36 15.20 -33.04
C LYS A 904 -12.26 15.33 -34.25
N GLU A 905 -12.46 16.54 -34.75
CA GLU A 905 -13.28 16.87 -35.92
C GLU A 905 -12.76 16.16 -37.18
N ARG A 906 -11.44 16.18 -37.42
CA ARG A 906 -10.80 15.50 -38.58
C ARG A 906 -10.87 13.99 -38.52
N GLN A 907 -11.17 13.39 -37.37
CA GLN A 907 -11.33 11.95 -37.18
C GLN A 907 -12.80 11.52 -37.11
N ASP A 908 -13.75 12.45 -37.31
CA ASP A 908 -15.19 12.16 -37.27
C ASP A 908 -15.70 11.66 -38.65
N TYR A 909 -15.28 10.43 -38.97
CA TYR A 909 -15.75 9.73 -40.18
C TYR A 909 -17.28 9.61 -40.23
N LEU A 910 -18.01 9.74 -39.11
CA LEU A 910 -19.49 9.70 -39.13
C LEU A 910 -20.05 11.04 -39.64
N ALA A 911 -19.43 12.18 -39.21
CA ALA A 911 -19.78 13.48 -39.74
C ALA A 911 -19.44 13.57 -41.23
N GLU A 912 -18.26 13.08 -41.63
CA GLU A 912 -17.81 13.06 -43.06
C GLU A 912 -18.75 12.23 -43.94
N PHE A 913 -19.11 10.99 -43.51
CA PHE A 913 -20.11 10.19 -44.20
C PHE A 913 -21.44 10.95 -44.37
N VAL A 914 -21.93 11.60 -43.32
CA VAL A 914 -23.18 12.37 -43.38
C VAL A 914 -23.07 13.56 -44.35
N GLN A 915 -21.94 14.23 -44.34
CA GLN A 915 -21.69 15.33 -45.23
C GLN A 915 -21.66 14.87 -46.71
N ASP A 916 -20.97 13.77 -46.98
CA ASP A 916 -20.81 13.21 -48.33
C ASP A 916 -22.10 12.60 -48.85
N LYS A 917 -22.79 11.81 -48.05
CA LYS A 917 -23.83 10.92 -48.53
C LYS A 917 -25.26 11.29 -48.12
N ILE A 918 -25.46 12.22 -47.17
CA ILE A 918 -26.79 12.55 -46.65
C ILE A 918 -27.16 14.01 -47.00
N ALA A 919 -28.36 14.19 -47.57
CA ALA A 919 -28.95 15.52 -47.76
C ALA A 919 -30.32 15.62 -47.07
N VAL A 920 -30.63 16.81 -46.58
CA VAL A 920 -31.97 17.16 -46.11
C VAL A 920 -32.87 17.41 -47.32
N ALA A 921 -33.93 16.63 -47.47
CA ALA A 921 -34.87 16.75 -48.59
C ALA A 921 -36.27 16.39 -48.11
N ASP A 922 -37.18 17.34 -48.21
CA ASP A 922 -38.57 17.14 -47.83
C ASP A 922 -39.26 16.08 -48.67
N GLY A 923 -40.07 15.23 -48.03
CA GLY A 923 -40.78 14.13 -48.67
C GLY A 923 -39.99 12.85 -48.91
N TYR A 924 -38.68 12.85 -48.65
CA TYR A 924 -37.83 11.66 -48.74
C TYR A 924 -37.64 11.02 -47.37
N SER A 925 -37.18 9.75 -47.39
CA SER A 925 -36.90 9.07 -46.13
C SER A 925 -35.83 7.98 -46.32
N ILE A 926 -34.98 7.78 -45.27
CA ILE A 926 -33.92 6.76 -45.28
C ILE A 926 -34.27 5.68 -44.28
N ARG A 927 -34.21 4.41 -44.73
CA ARG A 927 -34.39 3.24 -43.85
C ARG A 927 -33.06 2.81 -43.22
N LYS A 928 -33.11 2.25 -42.00
CA LYS A 928 -31.91 1.74 -41.27
C LYS A 928 -31.05 0.78 -42.10
N GLY A 929 -31.71 -0.14 -42.89
CA GLY A 929 -31.00 -1.12 -43.72
C GLY A 929 -30.25 -0.46 -44.88
N GLU A 930 -30.89 0.49 -45.56
CA GLU A 930 -30.34 1.28 -46.63
C GLU A 930 -29.13 2.10 -46.18
N LEU A 931 -29.30 2.87 -45.12
CA LEU A 931 -28.21 3.62 -44.47
C LEU A 931 -27.04 2.72 -44.09
N SER A 932 -27.31 1.53 -43.52
CA SER A 932 -26.27 0.61 -43.11
C SER A 932 -25.45 0.06 -44.25
N ASN A 933 -26.09 -0.21 -45.42
CA ASN A 933 -25.41 -0.71 -46.58
C ASN A 933 -24.54 0.38 -47.23
N GLU A 934 -25.07 1.60 -47.35
CA GLU A 934 -24.33 2.74 -47.91
C GLU A 934 -23.15 3.09 -47.03
N PHE A 935 -23.35 3.13 -45.70
CA PHE A 935 -22.27 3.39 -44.74
C PHE A 935 -21.16 2.33 -44.80
N LYS A 936 -21.51 1.05 -44.98
CA LYS A 936 -20.51 -0.02 -45.11
C LYS A 936 -19.67 0.16 -46.37
N GLN A 937 -20.30 0.47 -47.49
CA GLN A 937 -19.61 0.66 -48.77
C GLN A 937 -18.67 1.89 -48.66
N TRP A 938 -19.19 3.03 -48.21
CA TRP A 938 -18.41 4.25 -48.04
C TRP A 938 -17.24 4.05 -47.08
N PHE A 939 -17.46 3.34 -45.97
CA PHE A 939 -16.46 3.08 -44.95
C PHE A 939 -15.28 2.25 -45.47
N VAL A 940 -15.56 1.24 -46.31
CA VAL A 940 -14.49 0.41 -46.89
C VAL A 940 -13.62 1.20 -47.84
N VAL A 941 -14.22 2.15 -48.56
CA VAL A 941 -13.51 2.99 -49.55
C VAL A 941 -12.69 4.09 -48.83
N ASN A 942 -13.27 4.79 -47.81
CA ASN A 942 -12.70 6.01 -47.29
C ASN A 942 -11.97 5.82 -45.94
N VAL A 943 -12.32 4.79 -45.16
CA VAL A 943 -11.78 4.62 -43.77
C VAL A 943 -10.93 3.37 -43.63
N GLY A 944 -11.28 2.26 -44.28
CA GLY A 944 -10.50 1.04 -44.24
C GLY A 944 -11.31 -0.25 -44.26
N THR A 945 -10.59 -1.38 -44.36
CA THR A 945 -11.17 -2.73 -44.60
C THR A 945 -11.84 -3.38 -43.37
N SER A 946 -11.79 -2.73 -42.17
CA SER A 946 -12.47 -3.25 -41.01
C SER A 946 -13.98 -3.14 -41.09
N ASN A 947 -14.73 -4.09 -40.55
CA ASN A 947 -16.19 -4.08 -40.64
C ASN A 947 -16.77 -2.98 -39.70
N PRO A 948 -17.42 -1.92 -40.25
CA PRO A 948 -17.96 -0.84 -39.46
C PRO A 948 -19.15 -1.35 -38.60
N LYS A 949 -19.36 -0.72 -37.44
CA LYS A 949 -20.53 -0.99 -36.58
C LYS A 949 -21.69 -0.07 -36.97
N PRO A 950 -22.71 -0.56 -37.77
CA PRO A 950 -23.82 0.28 -38.26
C PRO A 950 -24.61 0.96 -37.11
N LYS A 951 -24.59 0.40 -35.91
CA LYS A 951 -25.25 0.98 -34.76
C LYS A 951 -24.72 2.37 -34.41
N LEU A 952 -23.40 2.59 -34.52
CA LEU A 952 -22.78 3.90 -34.23
C LEU A 952 -23.33 4.97 -35.19
N MET A 953 -23.46 4.63 -36.46
CA MET A 953 -24.05 5.52 -37.45
C MET A 953 -25.54 5.80 -37.16
N HIS A 954 -26.32 4.79 -36.76
CA HIS A 954 -27.72 4.96 -36.40
C HIS A 954 -27.86 5.90 -35.19
N ASP A 955 -27.03 5.71 -34.15
CA ASP A 955 -27.04 6.55 -32.96
C ASP A 955 -26.62 8.00 -33.28
N TYR A 956 -25.67 8.18 -34.21
CA TYR A 956 -25.24 9.49 -34.71
C TYR A 956 -26.37 10.19 -35.45
N MET A 957 -27.05 9.49 -36.39
CA MET A 957 -28.20 10.00 -37.13
C MET A 957 -29.37 10.36 -36.19
N ASP A 958 -29.64 9.52 -35.19
CA ASP A 958 -30.67 9.82 -34.16
C ASP A 958 -30.36 11.10 -33.37
N LYS A 959 -29.08 11.33 -33.07
CA LYS A 959 -28.61 12.53 -32.36
C LYS A 959 -28.69 13.80 -33.24
N LYS A 960 -28.30 13.69 -34.52
CA LYS A 960 -28.19 14.85 -35.45
C LYS A 960 -29.54 15.24 -36.07
N PHE A 961 -30.35 14.26 -36.45
CA PHE A 961 -31.61 14.45 -37.20
C PHE A 961 -32.88 14.04 -36.44
N GLY A 962 -32.72 13.62 -35.17
CA GLY A 962 -33.81 13.15 -34.33
C GLY A 962 -34.05 11.64 -34.42
N LYS A 963 -34.66 11.08 -33.33
CA LYS A 963 -34.89 9.63 -33.22
C LYS A 963 -35.71 9.09 -34.39
N ASN A 964 -35.25 8.01 -35.04
CA ASN A 964 -36.01 7.32 -36.08
C ASN A 964 -37.33 6.80 -35.53
N ARG A 965 -38.37 6.81 -36.37
CA ARG A 965 -39.68 6.21 -36.06
C ARG A 965 -39.92 4.99 -36.95
N GLY A 966 -40.02 3.81 -36.32
CA GLY A 966 -40.21 2.58 -37.07
C GLY A 966 -39.00 2.19 -37.95
N GLY A 967 -37.78 2.58 -37.60
CA GLY A 967 -36.57 2.31 -38.40
C GLY A 967 -36.34 3.24 -39.59
N VAL A 968 -36.99 4.42 -39.61
CA VAL A 968 -36.97 5.36 -40.74
C VAL A 968 -36.67 6.77 -40.21
N TRP A 969 -35.78 7.51 -40.87
CA TRP A 969 -35.57 8.96 -40.74
C TRP A 969 -36.33 9.68 -41.88
N LYS A 970 -37.19 10.62 -41.57
CA LYS A 970 -37.94 11.42 -42.58
C LYS A 970 -37.18 12.69 -42.96
N ASN A 971 -37.51 13.19 -44.17
CA ASN A 971 -36.92 14.41 -44.75
C ASN A 971 -35.42 14.32 -44.98
N LEU A 972 -34.92 13.14 -45.25
CA LEU A 972 -33.53 12.87 -45.59
C LEU A 972 -33.47 11.96 -46.83
N LYS A 973 -32.49 12.22 -47.73
CA LYS A 973 -32.16 11.35 -48.87
C LYS A 973 -30.66 11.01 -48.87
N ILE A 974 -30.30 9.87 -49.46
CA ILE A 974 -28.93 9.51 -49.82
C ILE A 974 -28.61 10.22 -51.12
N LYS A 975 -27.48 10.99 -51.16
CA LYS A 975 -26.96 11.57 -52.38
C LYS A 975 -26.48 10.45 -53.28
N MET A 976 -27.07 10.27 -54.46
CA MET A 976 -26.53 9.44 -55.54
C MET A 976 -25.57 10.31 -56.37
N PHE A 977 -24.44 9.73 -56.78
CA PHE A 977 -23.54 10.42 -57.72
C PHE A 977 -24.31 10.63 -59.02
N ASP A 978 -24.54 11.90 -59.42
CA ASP A 978 -25.01 12.25 -60.77
C ASP A 978 -23.78 12.34 -61.66
N GLU A 979 -23.84 11.68 -62.84
CA GLU A 979 -22.76 11.71 -63.84
C GLU A 979 -22.48 13.15 -64.37
N SER A 980 -23.26 14.17 -63.96
CA SER A 980 -23.04 15.57 -64.29
C SER A 980 -21.83 16.20 -63.57
N ASP A 981 -21.37 15.66 -62.46
CA ASP A 981 -20.21 16.20 -61.71
C ASP A 981 -18.86 15.81 -62.35
N PHE A 982 -18.85 14.87 -63.29
CA PHE A 982 -17.65 14.52 -64.09
C PHE A 982 -17.39 15.46 -65.30
N GLN A 983 -18.33 16.35 -65.64
CA GLN A 983 -18.11 17.26 -66.76
C GLN A 983 -17.50 18.60 -66.38
N GLU A 984 -17.63 19.00 -65.09
CA GLU A 984 -16.98 20.26 -64.60
C GLU A 984 -15.50 20.08 -64.25
N VAL A 985 -15.07 18.87 -63.91
CA VAL A 985 -13.65 18.60 -63.59
C VAL A 985 -12.79 18.44 -64.85
N SER A 986 -13.41 18.12 -65.98
CA SER A 986 -12.70 17.98 -67.25
C SER A 986 -12.46 19.31 -67.97
N GLU A 987 -13.25 20.38 -67.69
CA GLU A 987 -13.03 21.67 -68.26
C GLU A 987 -12.03 22.54 -67.49
N GLU A 988 -11.83 22.31 -66.15
CA GLU A 988 -10.78 23.02 -65.42
C GLU A 988 -9.38 22.44 -65.60
N GLN A 989 -9.25 21.16 -66.02
CA GLN A 989 -7.94 20.53 -66.28
C GLN A 989 -7.41 20.80 -67.71
N GLU A 990 -8.25 21.18 -68.68
CA GLU A 990 -7.77 21.60 -70.02
C GLU A 990 -7.26 23.04 -70.10
N HIS A 991 -7.50 23.87 -69.06
CA HIS A 991 -6.96 25.22 -68.99
C HIS A 991 -5.58 25.33 -68.31
N ASP A 992 -5.21 24.32 -67.49
CA ASP A 992 -3.92 24.32 -66.79
C ASP A 992 -2.81 23.53 -67.54
N GLU A 993 -3.12 22.74 -68.56
CA GLU A 993 -2.11 22.05 -69.39
C GLU A 993 -1.56 22.88 -70.55
N ALA A 994 -2.08 24.09 -70.81
CA ALA A 994 -1.59 24.95 -71.87
C ALA A 994 -0.41 25.86 -71.56
N ASP A 995 -0.07 25.98 -70.25
CA ASP A 995 1.03 26.85 -69.75
C ASP A 995 2.29 26.10 -69.29
N ASN A 996 2.41 24.74 -69.47
CA ASN A 996 3.54 23.96 -68.95
C ASN A 996 4.33 23.20 -70.06
N ILE A 997 4.55 23.91 -71.23
CA ILE A 997 5.54 23.44 -72.23
C ILE A 997 6.57 24.55 -72.39
N SER A 998 7.50 24.67 -71.47
CA SER A 998 8.87 25.16 -71.78
C SER A 998 9.69 25.12 -70.51
N PHE A 999 10.39 23.98 -70.25
CA PHE A 999 11.69 23.93 -69.56
C PHE A 999 12.18 22.46 -69.48
N GLN A 1000 12.52 21.90 -70.63
CA GLN A 1000 13.59 20.91 -70.72
C GLN A 1000 14.71 21.59 -71.46
N GLU A 1001 15.79 21.76 -70.74
CA GLU A 1001 17.23 21.79 -71.12
C GLU A 1001 17.95 22.73 -70.18
N LEU A 1002 18.78 22.15 -69.36
CA LEU A 1002 20.14 22.48 -68.98
C LEU A 1002 20.48 22.09 -67.50
N ALA A 1003 21.30 20.98 -67.48
CA ALA A 1003 22.32 20.62 -66.47
C ALA A 1003 21.91 20.42 -65.02
#